data_9bcf1efc2f642b1edf13f861da585237
#
_entry.id   9bcf1efc2f642b1edf13f861da585237
#
_cell.length_a   1.000
_cell.length_b   1.000
_cell.length_c   1.000
_cell.angle_alpha   90.00
_cell.angle_beta   90.00
_cell.angle_gamma   90.00
#
_symmetry.space_group_name_H-M   'P 1'
#
loop_
_entity.id
_entity.type
_entity.pdbx_description
1 polymer ?
#
loop_
_entity_poly.entity_id
_entity_poly.type
_entity_poly.pdbx_seq_one_letter_code
_entity_poly.pdbx_strand_id
1 'polypeptide(L)'
;MSTARARLKRRAAQYLSKWKVNIGLENSQGRTDINADAEDFCCGLLNIVMDLNLCNANDERMNYPAIDLADEKAGVCVQVTSTADATKITHTLEEFFSHDLQEKFSRLIVLILGDKRNYRKEFPRYEGFDFEPKRDIWDIDVLLTQIAPLSMAKLNELDTYFREQLGELDEVAPPMDLPVLSALDDNTFLGREAELADIGRKFDSDDKYVVLSGLGGMGKSELAVRFAMTRWGGESYFVLFTKNWKQTVLENIAPRIRGLNRDTPDEERIYRDVMAELRSRGPEELLIIDNVDDEAASLNQLKRELSQLSLRVLVTTRSDAEHAITVAQLRDEELFRLFEQHESNATPEEQRALIDAVDGHTLTVDLMARALRPHRRAATAEKLLKNLADTTIRKVDTAYPGGPAQAKIIEHLKVVFRVVELEEEEQELLRYATLLPAGGMDDKLFTAPLDEDMDDTLDDLTAKGWLSWNNDTLTIHPVIRKVCQEELKPTDENCGKFLEGIIAQYDEKEYDRERYRQMAELLTNASLWLEDDRGNWALEGGERWRDVGDYKQAQVCSIRAMEKLEQNPEADQAQLAMAVNNVGVTYGDLGDHRQALEYLKKALAIREQVLPADHPYLAASYNNVGLTYGHLGNHRQALEYQKKALSIQEQVLPADHPDHAASYNNVGLTYDALGDHRQALEYHKKALAIYEQVLPADHPNLATSYDNVGLTYDALGDHSKAQEYRKKALEILEKVLPADHPNLAASYNNVGYTYGYLGDHGQALEYHKKALAIYEQVLPAGHPDLAISYNNVGYAYGNLGVHRKALEYQQKAMEIREQVLPADHPKLALSCNNIAWTHYEMGNLQEAARMMRRAADIISRSSLPENHPDRINYPKWADELKKEAKMQQDMLARMQGFGNGPFLPPLK
;
A
#
# COMPACT_ATOMS: atom_id res chain seq x y z
N MET A 1 21.29 21.33 2.17
CA MET A 1 20.67 21.97 3.38
C MET A 1 19.20 22.32 3.20
N SER A 2 18.69 22.59 1.98
CA SER A 2 17.30 23.05 1.83
C SER A 2 16.26 21.90 1.95
N THR A 3 16.53 20.73 1.39
CA THR A 3 15.59 19.59 1.31
C THR A 3 15.41 18.87 2.63
N ALA A 4 16.49 18.49 3.31
CA ALA A 4 16.42 17.86 4.62
C ALA A 4 15.76 18.78 5.64
N ARG A 5 16.06 20.08 5.57
CA ARG A 5 15.43 21.10 6.42
C ARG A 5 13.93 21.25 6.13
N ALA A 6 13.54 21.27 4.85
CA ALA A 6 12.13 21.35 4.45
C ALA A 6 11.36 20.11 4.90
N ARG A 7 11.96 18.90 4.79
CA ARG A 7 11.39 17.64 5.25
C ARG A 7 11.14 17.63 6.76
N LEU A 8 12.14 17.99 7.58
CA LEU A 8 11.99 18.03 9.03
C LEU A 8 10.91 19.03 9.47
N LYS A 9 10.84 20.21 8.82
CA LYS A 9 9.77 21.18 9.06
C LYS A 9 8.38 20.62 8.71
N ARG A 10 8.26 19.89 7.61
CA ARG A 10 6.99 19.28 7.20
C ARG A 10 6.57 18.18 8.16
N ARG A 11 7.49 17.32 8.58
CA ARG A 11 7.21 16.29 9.60
C ARG A 11 6.77 16.92 10.92
N ALA A 12 7.41 18.01 11.35
CA ALA A 12 6.98 18.75 12.53
C ALA A 12 5.53 19.25 12.38
N ALA A 13 5.17 19.78 11.20
CA ALA A 13 3.80 20.21 10.92
C ALA A 13 2.80 19.04 10.96
N GLN A 14 3.16 17.87 10.40
CA GLN A 14 2.32 16.69 10.43
C GLN A 14 2.11 16.16 11.86
N TYR A 15 3.16 16.07 12.67
CA TYR A 15 3.07 15.69 14.07
C TYR A 15 2.16 16.63 14.87
N LEU A 16 2.34 17.93 14.71
CA LEU A 16 1.52 18.93 15.40
C LEU A 16 0.05 18.90 14.94
N SER A 17 -0.20 18.66 13.66
CA SER A 17 -1.56 18.50 13.13
C SER A 17 -2.24 17.24 13.69
N LYS A 18 -1.54 16.09 13.70
CA LYS A 18 -2.05 14.84 14.31
C LYS A 18 -2.35 15.02 15.79
N TRP A 19 -1.44 15.66 16.51
CA TRP A 19 -1.61 15.94 17.93
C TRP A 19 -2.81 16.85 18.21
N LYS A 20 -3.00 17.92 17.41
CA LYS A 20 -4.17 18.81 17.48
C LYS A 20 -5.51 18.07 17.31
N VAL A 21 -5.57 17.14 16.34
CA VAL A 21 -6.77 16.31 16.11
C VAL A 21 -7.06 15.40 17.31
N ASN A 22 -6.04 14.77 17.87
CA ASN A 22 -6.18 13.91 19.05
C ASN A 22 -6.73 14.68 20.25
N ILE A 23 -6.17 15.87 20.55
CA ILE A 23 -6.67 16.73 21.63
C ILE A 23 -8.13 17.14 21.39
N GLY A 24 -8.50 17.46 20.16
CA GLY A 24 -9.89 17.79 19.80
C GLY A 24 -10.87 16.64 20.02
N LEU A 25 -10.46 15.41 19.66
CA LEU A 25 -11.28 14.20 19.87
C LEU A 25 -11.46 13.89 21.37
N GLU A 26 -10.42 13.98 22.17
CA GLU A 26 -10.46 13.67 23.59
C GLU A 26 -11.23 14.72 24.40
N ASN A 27 -11.09 16.01 24.06
CA ASN A 27 -11.92 17.06 24.63
C ASN A 27 -13.42 16.85 24.35
N SER A 28 -13.76 16.33 23.18
CA SER A 28 -15.15 16.01 22.83
C SER A 28 -15.74 14.84 23.63
N GLN A 29 -14.88 13.99 24.21
CA GLN A 29 -15.27 12.85 25.06
C GLN A 29 -15.29 13.20 26.56
N GLY A 30 -15.05 14.46 26.96
CA GLY A 30 -15.13 14.93 28.35
C GLY A 30 -14.03 14.42 29.26
N ARG A 31 -12.89 13.97 28.73
CA ARG A 31 -11.71 13.56 29.50
C ARG A 31 -10.90 14.80 29.91
N THR A 32 -10.73 15.03 31.19
CA THR A 32 -10.02 16.17 31.78
C THR A 32 -8.56 15.86 32.13
N ASP A 33 -8.16 14.58 32.10
CA ASP A 33 -6.80 14.12 32.49
C ASP A 33 -5.73 14.42 31.41
N ILE A 34 -6.12 14.93 30.25
CA ILE A 34 -5.26 15.22 29.10
C ILE A 34 -4.35 16.43 29.35
N ASN A 35 -4.70 17.30 30.27
CA ASN A 35 -3.95 18.53 30.49
C ASN A 35 -2.53 18.27 30.97
N ALA A 36 -2.29 17.29 31.85
CA ALA A 36 -0.96 16.98 32.36
C ALA A 36 -0.02 16.41 31.27
N ASP A 37 -0.51 15.45 30.48
CA ASP A 37 0.28 14.86 29.38
C ASP A 37 0.56 15.91 28.28
N ALA A 38 -0.40 16.79 28.00
CA ALA A 38 -0.22 17.89 27.06
C ALA A 38 0.74 18.97 27.57
N GLU A 39 0.75 19.25 28.88
CA GLU A 39 1.70 20.17 29.51
C GLU A 39 3.12 19.64 29.41
N ASP A 40 3.35 18.36 29.73
CA ASP A 40 4.66 17.72 29.65
C ASP A 40 5.17 17.68 28.19
N PHE A 41 4.29 17.36 27.24
CA PHE A 41 4.61 17.42 25.81
C PHE A 41 4.97 18.86 25.39
N CYS A 42 4.20 19.87 25.79
CA CYS A 42 4.49 21.28 25.50
C CYS A 42 5.81 21.72 26.15
N CYS A 43 6.12 21.24 27.32
CA CYS A 43 7.37 21.53 28.03
C CYS A 43 8.58 21.11 27.17
N GLY A 44 8.66 19.85 26.74
CA GLY A 44 9.75 19.37 25.91
C GLY A 44 9.83 20.07 24.54
N LEU A 45 8.68 20.22 23.88
CA LEU A 45 8.57 20.93 22.60
C LEU A 45 9.11 22.37 22.68
N LEU A 46 8.65 23.15 23.64
CA LEU A 46 9.04 24.55 23.79
C LEU A 46 10.49 24.70 24.23
N ASN A 47 11.01 23.75 24.99
CA ASN A 47 12.45 23.75 25.38
C ASN A 47 13.34 23.62 24.14
N ILE A 48 12.98 22.75 23.20
CA ILE A 48 13.72 22.59 21.93
C ILE A 48 13.55 23.84 21.04
N VAL A 49 12.30 24.32 20.88
CA VAL A 49 11.97 25.43 19.97
C VAL A 49 12.54 26.77 20.43
N MET A 50 12.48 27.04 21.74
CA MET A 50 12.84 28.35 22.31
C MET A 50 14.21 28.35 23.01
N ASP A 51 14.88 27.21 23.11
CA ASP A 51 16.14 27.07 23.86
C ASP A 51 16.01 27.45 25.34
N LEU A 52 14.95 26.93 25.97
CA LEU A 52 14.58 27.20 27.37
C LEU A 52 14.82 25.94 28.23
N ASN A 53 14.69 26.08 29.53
CA ASN A 53 14.64 25.01 30.51
C ASN A 53 13.33 25.10 31.31
N LEU A 54 12.22 25.08 30.60
CA LEU A 54 10.89 25.05 31.18
C LEU A 54 10.72 23.78 32.02
N CYS A 55 10.11 23.90 33.17
CA CYS A 55 9.68 22.79 34.03
C CYS A 55 8.19 22.93 34.29
N ASN A 56 7.51 21.83 34.61
CA ASN A 56 6.10 21.85 34.96
C ASN A 56 5.93 22.65 36.26
N ALA A 57 5.15 23.72 36.18
CA ALA A 57 4.91 24.65 37.28
C ALA A 57 3.97 24.09 38.36
N ASN A 58 3.27 22.99 38.03
CA ASN A 58 2.36 22.27 38.92
C ASN A 58 3.06 21.17 39.75
N ASP A 59 4.37 20.97 39.58
CA ASP A 59 5.16 20.10 40.44
C ASP A 59 5.14 20.57 41.89
N GLU A 60 5.09 19.65 42.88
CA GLU A 60 4.93 19.90 44.34
C GLU A 60 5.87 20.97 44.93
N ARG A 61 6.96 21.33 44.19
CA ARG A 61 7.94 22.31 44.63
C ARG A 61 7.74 23.74 44.10
N MET A 62 6.99 23.94 43.03
CA MET A 62 6.84 25.26 42.41
C MET A 62 5.42 25.82 42.54
N ASN A 63 4.40 25.07 42.28
CA ASN A 63 2.96 25.36 42.39
C ASN A 63 2.57 26.84 42.13
N TYR A 64 2.79 27.29 40.89
CA TYR A 64 2.44 28.64 40.49
C TYR A 64 1.01 28.68 39.95
N PRO A 65 0.08 29.43 40.56
CA PRO A 65 -1.24 29.66 39.98
C PRO A 65 -1.17 30.36 38.62
N ALA A 66 -2.04 30.00 37.70
CA ALA A 66 -2.21 30.61 36.39
C ALA A 66 -1.11 30.37 35.33
N ILE A 67 -0.13 29.53 35.63
CA ILE A 67 0.89 29.10 34.66
C ILE A 67 1.16 27.60 34.80
N ASP A 68 1.38 26.91 33.67
CA ASP A 68 1.63 25.48 33.64
C ASP A 68 3.13 25.15 33.51
N LEU A 69 3.89 26.01 32.81
CA LEU A 69 5.33 25.81 32.60
C LEU A 69 6.11 27.07 32.95
N ALA A 70 7.31 26.91 33.54
CA ALA A 70 8.14 28.04 33.97
C ALA A 70 9.64 27.79 33.78
N ASP A 71 10.34 28.80 33.31
CA ASP A 71 11.81 28.95 33.40
C ASP A 71 12.15 30.24 34.13
N GLU A 72 12.38 30.16 35.44
CA GLU A 72 12.72 31.35 36.28
C GLU A 72 14.01 32.03 35.86
N LYS A 73 14.98 31.28 35.30
CA LYS A 73 16.27 31.86 34.89
C LYS A 73 16.13 32.68 33.61
N ALA A 74 15.32 32.22 32.68
CA ALA A 74 15.01 32.94 31.44
C ALA A 74 13.93 34.00 31.66
N GLY A 75 13.21 33.98 32.78
CA GLY A 75 12.09 34.87 33.07
C GLY A 75 10.89 34.66 32.15
N VAL A 76 10.69 33.44 31.69
CA VAL A 76 9.59 33.05 30.74
C VAL A 76 8.67 32.01 31.38
N CYS A 77 7.38 32.22 31.28
CA CYS A 77 6.39 31.26 31.71
C CYS A 77 5.33 31.03 30.60
N VAL A 78 4.66 29.90 30.65
CA VAL A 78 3.66 29.49 29.66
C VAL A 78 2.41 28.95 30.34
N GLN A 79 1.25 29.40 29.88
CA GLN A 79 -0.05 28.79 30.15
C GLN A 79 -0.49 27.98 28.94
N VAL A 80 -0.73 26.71 29.11
CA VAL A 80 -1.24 25.81 28.05
C VAL A 80 -2.77 25.71 28.18
N THR A 81 -3.51 25.88 27.11
CA THR A 81 -4.97 25.77 27.12
C THR A 81 -5.53 25.24 25.82
N SER A 82 -6.54 24.40 25.91
CA SER A 82 -7.32 23.94 24.75
C SER A 82 -8.42 24.96 24.34
N THR A 83 -8.66 25.98 25.15
CA THR A 83 -9.75 26.93 24.96
C THR A 83 -9.24 28.27 24.39
N ALA A 84 -9.71 28.63 23.20
CA ALA A 84 -9.36 29.90 22.53
C ALA A 84 -10.28 31.08 22.94
N ASP A 85 -10.85 31.08 24.17
CA ASP A 85 -11.75 32.14 24.60
C ASP A 85 -10.97 33.30 25.24
N ALA A 86 -11.32 34.53 24.83
CA ALA A 86 -10.76 35.78 25.39
C ALA A 86 -11.00 35.89 26.91
N THR A 87 -12.07 35.29 27.42
CA THR A 87 -12.40 35.27 28.87
C THR A 87 -11.36 34.48 29.65
N LYS A 88 -10.98 33.29 29.12
CA LYS A 88 -9.95 32.44 29.75
C LYS A 88 -8.60 33.14 29.78
N ILE A 89 -8.20 33.77 28.66
CA ILE A 89 -6.95 34.51 28.57
C ILE A 89 -6.95 35.71 29.54
N THR A 90 -8.04 36.47 29.61
CA THR A 90 -8.20 37.55 30.57
C THR A 90 -8.03 37.07 32.01
N HIS A 91 -8.70 35.96 32.36
CA HIS A 91 -8.60 35.38 33.69
C HIS A 91 -7.19 34.90 34.03
N THR A 92 -6.49 34.28 33.07
CA THR A 92 -5.05 33.89 33.22
C THR A 92 -4.20 35.15 33.55
N LEU A 93 -4.39 36.26 32.82
CA LEU A 93 -3.69 37.49 33.11
C LEU A 93 -4.02 38.07 34.50
N GLU A 94 -5.28 38.11 34.86
CA GLU A 94 -5.74 38.58 36.16
C GLU A 94 -5.12 37.75 37.31
N GLU A 95 -5.13 36.42 37.19
CA GLU A 95 -4.51 35.55 38.20
C GLU A 95 -2.98 35.67 38.24
N PHE A 96 -2.32 35.79 37.06
CA PHE A 96 -0.91 36.00 36.94
C PHE A 96 -0.44 37.26 37.75
N PHE A 97 -1.18 38.37 37.63
CA PHE A 97 -0.88 39.58 38.35
C PHE A 97 -1.33 39.57 39.80
N SER A 98 -2.43 38.88 40.13
CA SER A 98 -2.91 38.75 41.51
C SER A 98 -1.94 37.98 42.43
N HIS A 99 -1.06 37.20 41.85
CA HIS A 99 -0.04 36.42 42.55
C HIS A 99 1.38 36.96 42.39
N ASP A 100 1.52 38.24 41.93
CA ASP A 100 2.78 38.95 41.77
C ASP A 100 3.81 38.20 40.89
N LEU A 101 3.36 37.35 39.93
CA LEU A 101 4.24 36.55 39.06
C LEU A 101 5.07 37.39 38.09
N GLN A 102 4.66 38.64 37.78
CA GLN A 102 5.43 39.61 37.00
C GLN A 102 6.75 40.04 37.65
N GLU A 103 6.93 39.80 38.96
CA GLU A 103 8.20 40.03 39.64
C GLU A 103 9.24 38.97 39.30
N LYS A 104 8.77 37.75 38.92
CA LYS A 104 9.63 36.60 38.57
C LYS A 104 9.77 36.42 37.07
N PHE A 105 8.71 36.66 36.31
CA PHE A 105 8.65 36.39 34.89
C PHE A 105 8.45 37.71 34.10
N SER A 106 9.36 37.95 33.16
CA SER A 106 9.30 39.12 32.25
C SER A 106 8.42 38.86 31.03
N ARG A 107 8.05 37.59 30.75
CA ARG A 107 7.23 37.16 29.61
C ARG A 107 6.27 36.04 29.95
N LEU A 108 5.01 36.21 29.63
CA LEU A 108 3.98 35.18 29.67
C LEU A 108 3.54 34.82 28.24
N ILE A 109 3.60 33.54 27.89
CA ILE A 109 3.06 33.02 26.64
C ILE A 109 1.79 32.23 26.95
N VAL A 110 0.73 32.47 26.20
CA VAL A 110 -0.50 31.64 26.24
C VAL A 110 -0.51 30.76 25.01
N LEU A 111 -0.27 29.45 25.19
CA LEU A 111 -0.27 28.46 24.14
C LEU A 111 -1.64 27.79 24.01
N ILE A 112 -2.31 28.00 22.89
CA ILE A 112 -3.62 27.44 22.59
C ILE A 112 -3.44 26.18 21.73
N LEU A 113 -3.90 25.04 22.23
CA LEU A 113 -3.82 23.75 21.53
C LEU A 113 -4.90 23.59 20.44
N GLY A 114 -5.71 24.61 20.21
CA GLY A 114 -6.72 24.71 19.16
C GLY A 114 -6.45 25.85 18.19
N ASP A 115 -7.48 26.28 17.47
CA ASP A 115 -7.38 27.44 16.55
C ASP A 115 -7.54 28.75 17.30
N LYS A 116 -6.59 29.64 17.09
CA LYS A 116 -6.62 31.01 17.61
C LYS A 116 -7.79 31.80 16.99
N ARG A 117 -8.50 32.53 17.80
CA ARG A 117 -9.56 33.44 17.33
C ARG A 117 -9.02 34.84 17.13
N ASN A 118 -9.64 35.59 16.22
CA ASN A 118 -9.39 37.02 16.11
C ASN A 118 -10.04 37.76 17.30
N TYR A 119 -9.24 38.15 18.25
CA TYR A 119 -9.70 38.86 19.44
C TYR A 119 -9.99 40.33 19.10
N ARG A 120 -11.26 40.73 19.23
CA ARG A 120 -11.70 42.13 19.07
C ARG A 120 -11.66 42.95 20.38
N LYS A 121 -11.53 42.22 21.51
CA LYS A 121 -11.49 42.81 22.84
C LYS A 121 -10.05 43.14 23.20
N GLU A 122 -9.80 44.33 23.76
CA GLU A 122 -8.49 44.66 24.35
C GLU A 122 -8.30 43.87 25.64
N PHE A 123 -7.12 43.31 25.82
CA PHE A 123 -6.75 42.64 27.07
C PHE A 123 -6.28 43.66 28.10
N PRO A 124 -6.38 43.40 29.42
CA PRO A 124 -5.90 44.30 30.46
C PRO A 124 -4.44 44.63 30.28
N ARG A 125 -4.10 45.90 30.42
CA ARG A 125 -2.69 46.38 30.43
C ARG A 125 -2.25 46.61 31.86
N TYR A 126 -1.08 46.11 32.18
CA TYR A 126 -0.48 46.20 33.48
C TYR A 126 0.81 47.04 33.40
N GLU A 127 0.97 47.97 34.33
CA GLU A 127 2.16 48.88 34.34
C GLU A 127 3.44 48.06 34.57
N GLY A 128 4.40 48.19 33.63
CA GLY A 128 5.70 47.48 33.73
C GLY A 128 5.74 46.08 33.10
N PHE A 129 4.63 45.60 32.56
CA PHE A 129 4.59 44.30 31.88
C PHE A 129 4.00 44.41 30.46
N ASP A 130 4.77 43.97 29.47
CA ASP A 130 4.43 44.14 28.04
C ASP A 130 3.87 42.81 27.48
N PHE A 131 2.52 42.68 27.53
CA PHE A 131 1.80 41.56 26.91
C PHE A 131 1.15 42.00 25.61
N GLU A 132 1.63 41.48 24.49
CA GLU A 132 1.08 41.72 23.15
C GLU A 132 0.39 40.49 22.59
N PRO A 133 -0.94 40.50 22.35
CA PRO A 133 -1.70 39.31 21.87
C PRO A 133 -1.16 38.69 20.59
N LYS A 134 -0.58 39.48 19.68
CA LYS A 134 -0.02 38.97 18.44
C LYS A 134 1.31 38.21 18.65
N ARG A 135 2.07 38.61 19.67
CA ARG A 135 3.39 38.05 20.00
C ARG A 135 3.30 36.91 21.03
N ASP A 136 2.39 37.03 22.00
CA ASP A 136 2.41 36.23 23.21
C ASP A 136 1.24 35.24 23.30
N ILE A 137 0.27 35.30 22.40
CA ILE A 137 -0.76 34.24 22.26
C ILE A 137 -0.40 33.40 21.03
N TRP A 138 -0.02 32.15 21.30
CA TRP A 138 0.42 31.19 20.31
C TRP A 138 -0.65 30.13 20.05
N ASP A 139 -0.83 29.74 18.81
CA ASP A 139 -1.47 28.53 18.39
C ASP A 139 -0.46 27.63 17.64
N ILE A 140 -0.92 26.54 17.09
CA ILE A 140 -0.07 25.63 16.33
C ILE A 140 0.55 26.31 15.11
N ASP A 141 -0.18 27.22 14.44
CA ASP A 141 0.35 27.95 13.28
C ASP A 141 1.46 28.93 13.67
N VAL A 142 1.30 29.64 14.79
CA VAL A 142 2.37 30.49 15.35
C VAL A 142 3.56 29.64 15.77
N LEU A 143 3.33 28.49 16.41
CA LEU A 143 4.39 27.57 16.81
C LEU A 143 5.19 27.08 15.60
N LEU A 144 4.54 26.73 14.49
CA LEU A 144 5.20 26.37 13.24
C LEU A 144 6.08 27.49 12.67
N THR A 145 5.66 28.75 12.83
CA THR A 145 6.52 29.90 12.44
C THR A 145 7.78 30.01 13.29
N GLN A 146 7.74 29.56 14.54
CA GLN A 146 8.93 29.51 15.41
C GLN A 146 9.85 28.32 15.08
N ILE A 147 9.31 27.23 14.60
CA ILE A 147 10.07 26.05 14.13
C ILE A 147 10.80 26.35 12.83
N ALA A 148 10.22 27.17 11.96
CA ALA A 148 10.76 27.47 10.64
C ALA A 148 12.23 27.98 10.62
N PRO A 149 12.71 28.85 11.54
CA PRO A 149 14.09 29.34 11.54
C PRO A 149 15.09 28.41 12.25
N LEU A 150 14.68 27.29 12.88
CA LEU A 150 15.56 26.43 13.68
C LEU A 150 16.72 25.86 12.85
N SER A 151 17.86 25.63 13.50
CA SER A 151 19.01 24.93 12.90
C SER A 151 18.69 23.47 12.58
N MET A 152 19.47 22.85 11.69
CA MET A 152 19.31 21.41 11.38
C MET A 152 19.43 20.52 12.62
N ALA A 153 20.37 20.82 13.51
CA ALA A 153 20.54 20.07 14.77
C ALA A 153 19.26 20.11 15.62
N LYS A 154 18.64 21.30 15.76
CA LYS A 154 17.38 21.44 16.52
C LYS A 154 16.17 20.83 15.81
N LEU A 155 16.13 20.86 14.48
CA LEU A 155 15.07 20.19 13.71
C LEU A 155 15.17 18.66 13.84
N ASN A 156 16.36 18.09 13.84
CA ASN A 156 16.56 16.68 14.10
C ASN A 156 16.21 16.29 15.54
N GLU A 157 16.60 17.12 16.50
CA GLU A 157 16.23 16.95 17.92
C GLU A 157 14.70 16.97 18.09
N LEU A 158 14.04 17.90 17.43
CA LEU A 158 12.59 18.04 17.45
C LEU A 158 11.89 16.83 16.79
N ASP A 159 12.39 16.33 15.65
CA ASP A 159 11.86 15.13 14.99
C ASP A 159 12.02 13.88 15.88
N THR A 160 13.17 13.73 16.54
CA THR A 160 13.38 12.65 17.51
C THR A 160 12.41 12.76 18.68
N TYR A 161 12.23 13.94 19.23
CA TYR A 161 11.29 14.20 20.32
C TYR A 161 9.85 13.84 19.93
N PHE A 162 9.41 14.23 18.75
CA PHE A 162 8.07 13.87 18.24
C PHE A 162 7.88 12.37 18.10
N ARG A 163 8.89 11.64 17.60
CA ARG A 163 8.82 10.17 17.51
C ARG A 163 8.72 9.50 18.86
N GLU A 164 9.49 9.98 19.85
CA GLU A 164 9.49 9.42 21.20
C GLU A 164 8.17 9.68 21.91
N GLN A 165 7.55 10.85 21.73
CA GLN A 165 6.35 11.23 22.44
C GLN A 165 5.04 10.84 21.75
N LEU A 166 5.01 10.86 20.41
CA LEU A 166 3.78 10.65 19.63
C LEU A 166 3.79 9.35 18.83
N GLY A 167 4.86 8.55 18.97
CA GLY A 167 5.14 7.40 18.13
C GLY A 167 5.59 7.81 16.72
N GLU A 168 6.04 6.87 15.92
CA GLU A 168 6.23 7.18 14.50
C GLU A 168 4.89 7.68 13.94
N LEU A 169 4.96 8.64 13.03
CA LEU A 169 3.77 8.97 12.25
C LEU A 169 3.37 7.64 11.60
N ASP A 170 2.31 7.00 12.12
CA ASP A 170 1.73 5.91 11.38
C ASP A 170 1.60 6.44 9.96
N GLU A 171 2.22 5.78 9.00
CA GLU A 171 1.83 5.86 7.61
C GLU A 171 0.43 5.24 7.51
N VAL A 172 -0.52 5.88 8.19
CA VAL A 172 -1.92 5.73 7.89
C VAL A 172 -2.07 6.39 6.54
N ALA A 173 -1.84 5.60 5.49
CA ALA A 173 -2.23 6.02 4.17
C ALA A 173 -3.69 6.49 4.27
N PRO A 174 -3.99 7.77 3.97
CA PRO A 174 -5.37 8.21 3.87
C PRO A 174 -6.10 7.35 2.83
N PRO A 175 -7.40 7.23 2.89
CA PRO A 175 -8.16 6.48 1.89
C PRO A 175 -7.95 7.13 0.51
N MET A 176 -7.11 6.55 -0.33
CA MET A 176 -6.56 7.05 -1.58
C MET A 176 -5.71 8.33 -1.41
N ASP A 177 -4.44 8.14 -1.06
CA ASP A 177 -3.49 9.26 -1.12
C ASP A 177 -3.36 9.74 -2.56
N LEU A 178 -3.77 10.99 -2.73
CA LEU A 178 -3.06 11.80 -3.70
C LEU A 178 -1.60 11.84 -3.25
N PRO A 179 -0.60 11.71 -4.12
CA PRO A 179 0.64 12.38 -3.84
C PRO A 179 0.21 13.82 -3.56
N VAL A 180 0.26 14.22 -2.30
CA VAL A 180 0.05 15.63 -1.93
C VAL A 180 1.15 16.34 -2.66
N LEU A 181 0.81 16.94 -3.78
CA LEU A 181 1.72 17.79 -4.51
C LEU A 181 1.98 18.92 -3.52
N SER A 182 3.05 18.72 -2.76
CA SER A 182 3.47 19.64 -1.73
C SER A 182 3.56 20.99 -2.35
N ALA A 183 2.84 21.91 -1.73
CA ALA A 183 3.01 23.34 -1.84
C ALA A 183 3.69 23.74 -3.15
N LEU A 184 2.95 23.76 -4.23
CA LEU A 184 3.27 24.67 -5.31
C LEU A 184 3.34 26.04 -4.63
N ASP A 185 4.55 26.56 -4.48
CA ASP A 185 4.73 27.91 -3.96
C ASP A 185 3.82 28.83 -4.77
N ASP A 186 2.93 29.55 -4.09
CA ASP A 186 1.97 30.44 -4.76
C ASP A 186 2.67 31.42 -5.70
N ASN A 187 3.97 31.67 -5.47
CA ASN A 187 4.81 32.53 -6.26
C ASN A 187 5.37 31.87 -7.54
N THR A 188 5.30 30.55 -7.68
CA THR A 188 5.90 29.84 -8.84
C THR A 188 4.92 29.51 -9.96
N PHE A 189 3.61 29.52 -9.69
CA PHE A 189 2.59 29.27 -10.68
C PHE A 189 2.23 30.56 -11.43
N LEU A 190 2.60 30.62 -12.72
CA LEU A 190 2.41 31.81 -13.56
C LEU A 190 1.29 31.60 -14.57
N GLY A 191 0.38 32.57 -14.64
CA GLY A 191 -0.72 32.60 -15.60
C GLY A 191 -1.78 31.52 -15.35
N ARG A 192 -2.55 31.16 -16.37
CA ARG A 192 -3.53 30.03 -16.35
C ARG A 192 -4.85 30.32 -15.58
N GLU A 193 -5.09 31.55 -15.13
CA GLU A 193 -6.35 31.93 -14.48
C GLU A 193 -7.56 31.69 -15.37
N ALA A 194 -7.40 31.87 -16.69
CA ALA A 194 -8.44 31.63 -17.66
C ALA A 194 -8.78 30.14 -17.76
N GLU A 195 -7.76 29.29 -17.86
CA GLU A 195 -7.91 27.84 -17.91
C GLU A 195 -8.46 27.28 -16.58
N LEU A 196 -8.00 27.78 -15.44
CA LEU A 196 -8.57 27.44 -14.12
C LEU A 196 -10.06 27.80 -14.03
N ALA A 197 -10.44 28.98 -14.54
CA ALA A 197 -11.83 29.41 -14.60
C ALA A 197 -12.66 28.55 -15.58
N ASP A 198 -12.06 28.14 -16.70
CA ASP A 198 -12.72 27.27 -17.70
C ASP A 198 -13.00 25.88 -17.15
N ILE A 199 -12.05 25.27 -16.41
CA ILE A 199 -12.24 24.01 -15.71
C ILE A 199 -13.41 24.14 -14.73
N GLY A 200 -13.40 25.20 -13.91
CA GLY A 200 -14.49 25.48 -12.94
C GLY A 200 -15.84 25.61 -13.64
N ARG A 201 -15.93 26.43 -14.70
CA ARG A 201 -17.20 26.61 -15.46
C ARG A 201 -17.74 25.32 -16.05
N LYS A 202 -16.88 24.42 -16.53
CA LYS A 202 -17.32 23.13 -17.02
C LYS A 202 -17.90 22.26 -15.91
N PHE A 203 -17.26 22.19 -14.77
CA PHE A 203 -17.80 21.45 -13.62
C PHE A 203 -19.07 22.10 -13.04
N ASP A 204 -19.17 23.44 -13.05
CA ASP A 204 -20.39 24.17 -12.65
C ASP A 204 -21.58 23.93 -13.61
N SER A 205 -21.32 23.67 -14.91
CA SER A 205 -22.33 23.29 -15.91
C SER A 205 -22.76 21.83 -15.86
N ASP A 206 -22.39 21.12 -14.80
CA ASP A 206 -22.64 19.69 -14.54
C ASP A 206 -21.91 18.72 -15.46
N ASP A 207 -20.85 19.17 -16.14
CA ASP A 207 -19.94 18.28 -16.85
C ASP A 207 -19.22 17.37 -15.83
N LYS A 208 -19.39 16.06 -15.97
CA LYS A 208 -18.72 15.08 -15.11
C LYS A 208 -17.27 14.85 -15.49
N TYR A 209 -16.90 15.22 -16.70
CA TYR A 209 -15.63 14.88 -17.32
C TYR A 209 -15.04 16.07 -18.06
N VAL A 210 -13.87 16.51 -17.64
CA VAL A 210 -13.12 17.61 -18.27
C VAL A 210 -11.78 17.10 -18.77
N VAL A 211 -11.39 17.48 -19.98
CA VAL A 211 -10.11 17.11 -20.59
C VAL A 211 -9.24 18.35 -20.77
N LEU A 212 -7.98 18.26 -20.34
CA LEU A 212 -6.92 19.21 -20.65
C LEU A 212 -6.05 18.62 -21.75
N SER A 213 -5.99 19.25 -22.90
CA SER A 213 -5.14 18.84 -24.02
C SER A 213 -4.01 19.83 -24.29
N GLY A 214 -2.92 19.38 -24.89
CA GLY A 214 -1.79 20.25 -25.26
C GLY A 214 -0.45 19.50 -25.27
N LEU A 215 0.58 20.11 -25.79
CA LEU A 215 1.93 19.52 -25.90
C LEU A 215 2.54 19.12 -24.55
N GLY A 216 3.51 18.22 -24.56
CA GLY A 216 4.29 17.87 -23.35
C GLY A 216 5.05 19.09 -22.81
N GLY A 217 5.15 19.23 -21.48
CA GLY A 217 5.86 20.35 -20.85
C GLY A 217 5.09 21.68 -20.81
N MET A 218 3.80 21.70 -21.12
CA MET A 218 2.95 22.90 -21.10
C MET A 218 2.31 23.17 -19.72
N GLY A 219 2.60 22.34 -18.70
CA GLY A 219 2.06 22.50 -17.35
C GLY A 219 0.63 21.99 -17.17
N LYS A 220 0.16 21.01 -17.98
CA LYS A 220 -1.20 20.44 -17.83
C LYS A 220 -1.42 19.74 -16.49
N SER A 221 -0.49 18.90 -16.08
CA SER A 221 -0.53 18.18 -14.80
C SER A 221 -0.52 19.15 -13.64
N GLU A 222 0.35 20.17 -13.72
CA GLU A 222 0.44 21.23 -12.72
C GLU A 222 -0.86 22.07 -12.64
N LEU A 223 -1.44 22.40 -13.79
CA LEU A 223 -2.73 23.10 -13.87
C LEU A 223 -3.86 22.27 -13.23
N ALA A 224 -3.92 20.95 -13.49
CA ALA A 224 -4.92 20.06 -12.92
C ALA A 224 -4.82 20.00 -11.39
N VAL A 225 -3.61 19.88 -10.88
CA VAL A 225 -3.32 19.89 -9.45
C VAL A 225 -3.63 21.25 -8.81
N ARG A 226 -3.20 22.33 -9.44
CA ARG A 226 -3.50 23.69 -8.96
C ARG A 226 -5.01 23.93 -8.87
N PHE A 227 -5.76 23.43 -9.85
CA PHE A 227 -7.23 23.48 -9.79
C PHE A 227 -7.78 22.73 -8.57
N ALA A 228 -7.31 21.50 -8.33
CA ALA A 228 -7.73 20.72 -7.18
C ALA A 228 -7.42 21.43 -5.85
N MET A 229 -6.23 22.00 -5.72
CA MET A 229 -5.81 22.65 -4.48
C MET A 229 -6.49 24.01 -4.21
N THR A 230 -6.79 24.80 -5.26
CA THR A 230 -7.21 26.20 -5.09
C THR A 230 -8.68 26.47 -5.43
N ARG A 231 -9.31 25.63 -6.22
CA ARG A 231 -10.67 25.84 -6.75
C ARG A 231 -11.63 24.72 -6.38
N TRP A 232 -11.11 23.49 -6.10
CA TRP A 232 -11.92 22.37 -5.69
C TRP A 232 -12.05 22.33 -4.17
N GLY A 233 -13.29 22.31 -3.66
CA GLY A 233 -13.54 22.35 -2.21
C GLY A 233 -13.72 20.97 -1.57
N GLY A 234 -13.64 19.89 -2.36
CA GLY A 234 -13.82 18.50 -1.92
C GLY A 234 -12.53 17.68 -1.99
N GLU A 235 -12.65 16.39 -1.68
CA GLU A 235 -11.53 15.45 -1.82
C GLU A 235 -11.14 15.29 -3.29
N SER A 236 -9.85 15.13 -3.54
CA SER A 236 -9.32 14.95 -4.89
C SER A 236 -8.29 13.84 -4.94
N TYR A 237 -8.27 13.08 -6.04
CA TYR A 237 -7.43 11.90 -6.24
C TYR A 237 -6.63 12.05 -7.52
N PHE A 238 -5.32 11.80 -7.46
CA PHE A 238 -4.42 11.90 -8.60
C PHE A 238 -3.91 10.51 -8.99
N VAL A 239 -4.03 10.16 -10.26
CA VAL A 239 -3.66 8.85 -10.80
C VAL A 239 -2.90 9.04 -12.10
N LEU A 240 -1.73 8.41 -12.22
CA LEU A 240 -1.01 8.32 -13.48
C LEU A 240 -1.66 7.24 -14.37
N PHE A 241 -1.99 7.59 -15.61
CA PHE A 241 -2.53 6.64 -16.56
C PHE A 241 -1.41 5.71 -17.06
N THR A 242 -1.72 4.41 -17.12
CA THR A 242 -0.84 3.39 -17.69
C THR A 242 -1.35 2.98 -19.09
N LYS A 243 -1.17 1.76 -19.52
CA LYS A 243 -1.53 1.31 -20.87
C LYS A 243 -3.02 1.40 -21.20
N ASN A 244 -3.89 1.17 -20.23
CA ASN A 244 -5.35 1.25 -20.36
C ASN A 244 -6.00 1.47 -19.00
N TRP A 245 -7.30 1.82 -18.99
CA TRP A 245 -8.01 2.12 -17.74
C TRP A 245 -8.03 0.96 -16.75
N LYS A 246 -8.28 -0.27 -17.22
CA LYS A 246 -8.28 -1.43 -16.33
C LYS A 246 -6.94 -1.62 -15.64
N GLN A 247 -5.86 -1.49 -16.38
CA GLN A 247 -4.52 -1.61 -15.85
C GLN A 247 -4.18 -0.44 -14.90
N THR A 248 -4.56 0.78 -15.25
CA THR A 248 -4.46 1.95 -14.35
C THR A 248 -5.18 1.72 -13.03
N VAL A 249 -6.40 1.15 -13.07
CA VAL A 249 -7.16 0.80 -11.88
C VAL A 249 -6.44 -0.25 -11.05
N LEU A 250 -5.94 -1.29 -11.67
CA LEU A 250 -5.27 -2.39 -10.98
C LEU A 250 -3.91 -1.99 -10.39
N GLU A 251 -3.12 -1.21 -11.13
CA GLU A 251 -1.77 -0.83 -10.74
C GLU A 251 -1.72 0.40 -9.83
N ASN A 252 -2.56 1.39 -10.07
CA ASN A 252 -2.46 2.70 -9.41
C ASN A 252 -3.59 3.03 -8.43
N ILE A 253 -4.76 2.40 -8.56
CA ILE A 253 -5.91 2.66 -7.68
C ILE A 253 -6.10 1.52 -6.68
N ALA A 254 -6.14 0.27 -7.14
CA ALA A 254 -6.35 -0.90 -6.29
C ALA A 254 -5.37 -0.99 -5.10
N PRO A 255 -4.06 -0.68 -5.26
CA PRO A 255 -3.12 -0.69 -4.16
C PRO A 255 -3.47 0.29 -3.02
N ARG A 256 -4.24 1.32 -3.30
CA ARG A 256 -4.57 2.41 -2.38
C ARG A 256 -5.93 2.27 -1.71
N ILE A 257 -6.73 1.28 -2.10
CA ILE A 257 -8.03 1.00 -1.46
C ILE A 257 -7.83 0.04 -0.30
N ARG A 258 -8.21 0.47 0.91
CA ARG A 258 -8.16 -0.37 2.11
C ARG A 258 -9.23 -1.46 2.06
N GLY A 259 -8.87 -2.65 2.55
CA GLY A 259 -9.78 -3.79 2.64
C GLY A 259 -10.04 -4.49 1.30
N LEU A 260 -9.39 -4.05 0.21
CA LEU A 260 -9.48 -4.76 -1.05
C LEU A 260 -8.66 -6.06 -0.98
N ASN A 261 -9.32 -7.19 -1.21
CA ASN A 261 -8.61 -8.47 -1.28
C ASN A 261 -7.81 -8.55 -2.58
N ARG A 262 -6.49 -8.42 -2.46
CA ARG A 262 -5.51 -8.46 -3.56
C ARG A 262 -4.90 -9.84 -3.77
N ASP A 263 -5.13 -10.77 -2.85
CA ASP A 263 -4.53 -12.11 -2.86
C ASP A 263 -5.27 -13.06 -3.81
N THR A 264 -6.24 -12.57 -4.57
CA THR A 264 -6.91 -13.35 -5.61
C THR A 264 -6.24 -13.09 -6.95
N PRO A 265 -5.92 -14.14 -7.74
CA PRO A 265 -5.43 -14.00 -9.10
C PRO A 265 -6.51 -13.47 -10.08
N ASP A 266 -7.73 -13.22 -9.61
CA ASP A 266 -8.87 -12.76 -10.43
C ASP A 266 -8.87 -11.22 -10.53
N GLU A 267 -8.13 -10.68 -11.50
CA GLU A 267 -8.11 -9.25 -11.84
C GLU A 267 -9.47 -8.68 -12.20
N GLU A 268 -10.34 -9.47 -12.81
CA GLU A 268 -11.69 -9.02 -13.14
C GLU A 268 -12.49 -8.75 -11.88
N ARG A 269 -12.25 -9.51 -10.83
CA ARG A 269 -12.84 -9.30 -9.52
C ARG A 269 -12.27 -8.04 -8.87
N ILE A 270 -10.93 -7.91 -8.78
CA ILE A 270 -10.27 -6.72 -8.22
C ILE A 270 -10.75 -5.47 -8.96
N TYR A 271 -10.75 -5.50 -10.29
CA TYR A 271 -11.25 -4.39 -11.11
C TYR A 271 -12.72 -4.05 -10.79
N ARG A 272 -13.61 -5.04 -10.69
CA ARG A 272 -15.03 -4.82 -10.34
C ARG A 272 -15.19 -4.23 -8.96
N ASP A 273 -14.44 -4.71 -7.96
CA ASP A 273 -14.52 -4.24 -6.58
C ASP A 273 -14.02 -2.79 -6.48
N VAL A 274 -12.91 -2.44 -7.13
CA VAL A 274 -12.41 -1.05 -7.24
C VAL A 274 -13.42 -0.16 -7.97
N MET A 275 -13.99 -0.62 -9.06
CA MET A 275 -14.99 0.16 -9.80
C MET A 275 -16.30 0.32 -9.01
N ALA A 276 -16.66 -0.63 -8.14
CA ALA A 276 -17.77 -0.51 -7.22
C ALA A 276 -17.48 0.57 -6.17
N GLU A 277 -16.29 0.59 -5.61
CA GLU A 277 -15.84 1.63 -4.67
C GLU A 277 -15.82 3.02 -5.33
N LEU A 278 -15.26 3.16 -6.52
CA LEU A 278 -15.27 4.43 -7.26
C LEU A 278 -16.69 4.90 -7.61
N ARG A 279 -17.64 3.99 -7.86
CA ARG A 279 -19.04 4.33 -8.12
C ARG A 279 -19.81 4.78 -6.87
N SER A 280 -19.36 4.35 -5.69
CA SER A 280 -19.96 4.76 -4.42
C SER A 280 -19.65 6.21 -4.03
N ARG A 281 -18.65 6.82 -4.69
CA ARG A 281 -18.16 8.17 -4.42
C ARG A 281 -19.02 9.24 -5.07
N GLY A 282 -19.09 10.41 -4.41
CA GLY A 282 -20.00 11.49 -4.80
C GLY A 282 -19.41 12.50 -5.80
N PRO A 283 -20.24 13.42 -6.31
CA PRO A 283 -19.80 14.47 -7.24
C PRO A 283 -18.95 15.57 -6.58
N GLU A 284 -18.82 15.56 -5.28
CA GLU A 284 -17.92 16.41 -4.49
C GLU A 284 -16.47 15.94 -4.53
N GLU A 285 -16.22 14.73 -5.00
CA GLU A 285 -14.88 14.18 -5.14
C GLU A 285 -14.37 14.33 -6.57
N LEU A 286 -13.06 14.62 -6.73
CA LEU A 286 -12.38 14.85 -8.00
C LEU A 286 -11.32 13.77 -8.25
N LEU A 287 -11.42 13.08 -9.36
CA LEU A 287 -10.38 12.17 -9.85
C LEU A 287 -9.59 12.83 -10.97
N ILE A 288 -8.30 13.02 -10.76
CA ILE A 288 -7.36 13.51 -11.79
C ILE A 288 -6.65 12.30 -12.38
N ILE A 289 -6.76 12.14 -13.70
CA ILE A 289 -6.08 11.09 -14.45
C ILE A 289 -5.06 11.78 -15.36
N ASP A 290 -3.79 11.61 -15.00
CA ASP A 290 -2.70 12.32 -15.69
C ASP A 290 -2.05 11.47 -16.77
N ASN A 291 -1.63 12.15 -17.86
CA ASN A 291 -0.84 11.59 -18.95
C ASN A 291 -1.54 10.45 -19.74
N VAL A 292 -2.79 10.68 -20.15
CA VAL A 292 -3.52 9.78 -21.07
C VAL A 292 -3.03 10.04 -22.49
N ASP A 293 -1.95 9.36 -22.88
CA ASP A 293 -1.21 9.67 -24.11
C ASP A 293 -1.56 8.76 -25.32
N ASP A 294 -2.52 7.88 -25.19
CA ASP A 294 -2.85 6.93 -26.25
C ASP A 294 -3.82 7.51 -27.31
N GLU A 295 -3.85 6.84 -28.46
CA GLU A 295 -4.66 7.18 -29.62
C GLU A 295 -6.10 7.59 -29.25
N ALA A 296 -6.74 8.41 -30.03
CA ALA A 296 -8.10 8.93 -29.82
C ALA A 296 -9.15 7.85 -29.49
N ALA A 297 -8.89 6.59 -29.83
CA ALA A 297 -9.69 5.43 -29.46
C ALA A 297 -9.65 5.14 -27.94
N SER A 298 -8.51 5.28 -27.30
CA SER A 298 -8.33 5.03 -25.86
C SER A 298 -9.04 6.07 -25.00
N LEU A 299 -9.01 7.33 -25.41
CA LEU A 299 -9.70 8.41 -24.71
C LEU A 299 -11.23 8.24 -24.76
N ASN A 300 -11.77 7.80 -25.90
CA ASN A 300 -13.20 7.54 -26.05
C ASN A 300 -13.66 6.30 -25.26
N GLN A 301 -12.81 5.28 -25.16
CA GLN A 301 -13.08 4.12 -24.33
C GLN A 301 -13.04 4.51 -22.86
N LEU A 302 -12.00 5.23 -22.42
CA LEU A 302 -11.87 5.76 -21.07
C LEU A 302 -13.08 6.61 -20.69
N LYS A 303 -13.53 7.51 -21.57
CA LYS A 303 -14.73 8.34 -21.36
C LYS A 303 -15.99 7.51 -21.12
N ARG A 304 -16.18 6.40 -21.82
CA ARG A 304 -17.32 5.49 -21.61
C ARG A 304 -17.28 4.81 -20.25
N GLU A 305 -16.10 4.35 -19.83
CA GLU A 305 -15.91 3.68 -18.56
C GLU A 305 -16.08 4.65 -17.38
N LEU A 306 -15.51 5.83 -17.48
CA LEU A 306 -15.61 6.89 -16.48
C LEU A 306 -17.00 7.53 -16.40
N SER A 307 -17.81 7.49 -17.46
CA SER A 307 -19.19 8.00 -17.44
C SER A 307 -20.10 7.28 -16.45
N GLN A 308 -19.72 6.08 -16.02
CA GLN A 308 -20.43 5.29 -15.01
C GLN A 308 -20.13 5.73 -13.57
N LEU A 309 -19.12 6.58 -13.37
CA LEU A 309 -18.73 7.09 -12.06
C LEU A 309 -19.60 8.30 -11.69
N SER A 310 -19.83 8.50 -10.39
CA SER A 310 -20.57 9.67 -9.88
C SER A 310 -19.64 10.84 -9.55
N LEU A 311 -18.37 10.58 -9.27
CA LEU A 311 -17.35 11.59 -9.00
C LEU A 311 -17.00 12.40 -10.26
N ARG A 312 -16.39 13.57 -10.08
CA ARG A 312 -15.91 14.43 -11.16
C ARG A 312 -14.55 13.92 -11.65
N VAL A 313 -14.27 14.02 -12.95
CA VAL A 313 -13.03 13.54 -13.55
C VAL A 313 -12.33 14.62 -14.35
N LEU A 314 -11.05 14.85 -14.07
CA LEU A 314 -10.18 15.75 -14.82
C LEU A 314 -9.05 14.94 -15.46
N VAL A 315 -8.94 14.97 -16.77
CA VAL A 315 -7.97 14.18 -17.52
C VAL A 315 -6.96 15.08 -18.20
N THR A 316 -5.68 14.74 -18.16
CA THR A 316 -4.67 15.39 -18.99
C THR A 316 -4.23 14.48 -20.13
N THR A 317 -4.06 15.04 -21.33
CA THR A 317 -3.63 14.30 -22.52
C THR A 317 -2.76 15.17 -23.43
N ARG A 318 -1.96 14.52 -24.27
CA ARG A 318 -1.23 15.19 -25.36
C ARG A 318 -2.00 15.13 -26.70
N SER A 319 -3.01 14.28 -26.76
CA SER A 319 -3.84 14.11 -27.95
C SER A 319 -4.88 15.23 -28.06
N ASP A 320 -5.20 15.64 -29.28
CA ASP A 320 -6.34 16.53 -29.55
C ASP A 320 -7.64 15.79 -29.21
N ALA A 321 -8.43 16.40 -28.34
CA ALA A 321 -9.69 15.83 -27.90
C ALA A 321 -10.85 16.81 -28.16
N GLU A 322 -11.95 16.28 -28.65
CA GLU A 322 -13.17 17.07 -28.89
C GLU A 322 -13.71 17.66 -27.56
N HIS A 323 -13.98 18.95 -27.51
CA HIS A 323 -14.42 19.68 -26.33
C HIS A 323 -13.39 19.78 -25.19
N ALA A 324 -12.11 19.48 -25.43
CA ALA A 324 -11.05 19.69 -24.43
C ALA A 324 -10.77 21.19 -24.19
N ILE A 325 -10.28 21.49 -23.02
CA ILE A 325 -9.64 22.77 -22.73
C ILE A 325 -8.21 22.67 -23.26
N THR A 326 -7.88 23.44 -24.29
CA THR A 326 -6.52 23.43 -24.82
C THR A 326 -5.62 24.28 -23.94
N VAL A 327 -4.63 23.63 -23.32
CA VAL A 327 -3.58 24.33 -22.57
C VAL A 327 -2.55 24.83 -23.56
N ALA A 328 -2.69 26.11 -23.93
CA ALA A 328 -1.80 26.78 -24.86
C ALA A 328 -0.46 27.14 -24.20
N GLN A 329 0.48 27.68 -24.96
CA GLN A 329 1.70 28.27 -24.43
C GLN A 329 1.37 29.43 -23.48
N LEU A 330 2.25 29.68 -22.51
CA LEU A 330 2.20 30.91 -21.70
C LEU A 330 2.35 32.12 -22.63
N ARG A 331 1.72 33.23 -22.25
CA ARG A 331 1.90 34.50 -22.98
C ARG A 331 3.32 35.03 -22.76
N ASP A 332 3.79 35.83 -23.69
CA ASP A 332 5.14 36.40 -23.62
C ASP A 332 5.44 37.08 -22.26
N GLU A 333 4.49 37.83 -21.71
CA GLU A 333 4.64 38.46 -20.40
C GLU A 333 4.88 37.47 -19.25
N GLU A 334 4.24 36.28 -19.32
CA GLU A 334 4.37 35.21 -18.32
C GLU A 334 5.70 34.46 -18.52
N LEU A 335 6.13 34.28 -19.78
CA LEU A 335 7.45 33.69 -20.10
C LEU A 335 8.61 34.62 -19.67
N PHE A 336 8.46 35.91 -19.80
CA PHE A 336 9.46 36.86 -19.24
C PHE A 336 9.55 36.75 -17.71
N ARG A 337 8.41 36.60 -17.01
CA ARG A 337 8.40 36.44 -15.57
C ARG A 337 9.16 35.17 -15.10
N LEU A 338 9.27 34.10 -15.90
CA LEU A 338 10.11 32.96 -15.59
C LEU A 338 11.59 33.36 -15.46
N PHE A 339 12.09 34.24 -16.32
CA PHE A 339 13.46 34.74 -16.20
C PHE A 339 13.65 35.63 -14.95
N GLU A 340 12.67 36.48 -14.61
CA GLU A 340 12.68 37.29 -13.40
C GLU A 340 12.63 36.43 -12.13
N GLN A 341 11.74 35.42 -12.11
CA GLN A 341 11.56 34.50 -11.00
C GLN A 341 12.82 33.71 -10.70
N HIS A 342 13.57 33.35 -11.73
CA HIS A 342 14.82 32.62 -11.59
C HIS A 342 16.05 33.54 -11.50
N GLU A 343 15.87 34.85 -11.34
CA GLU A 343 16.96 35.84 -11.25
C GLU A 343 18.00 35.71 -12.39
N SER A 344 17.51 35.44 -13.61
CA SER A 344 18.36 35.17 -14.78
C SER A 344 19.20 36.42 -15.16
N ASN A 345 20.45 36.16 -15.56
CA ASN A 345 21.36 37.22 -16.03
C ASN A 345 21.11 37.73 -17.46
N ALA A 346 20.13 37.15 -18.17
CA ALA A 346 19.82 37.54 -19.55
C ALA A 346 19.16 38.91 -19.63
N THR A 347 19.57 39.72 -20.57
CA THR A 347 18.90 41.00 -20.89
C THR A 347 17.51 40.77 -21.50
N PRO A 348 16.59 41.73 -21.43
CA PRO A 348 15.27 41.60 -22.05
C PRO A 348 15.29 41.22 -23.54
N GLU A 349 16.29 41.74 -24.29
CA GLU A 349 16.48 41.40 -25.70
C GLU A 349 16.91 39.96 -25.88
N GLU A 350 17.84 39.48 -25.05
CA GLU A 350 18.27 38.04 -25.03
C GLU A 350 17.13 37.16 -24.60
N GLN A 351 16.35 37.49 -23.57
CA GLN A 351 15.18 36.74 -23.12
C GLN A 351 14.17 36.56 -24.29
N ARG A 352 13.87 37.67 -25.02
CA ARG A 352 12.99 37.60 -26.19
C ARG A 352 13.55 36.64 -27.25
N ALA A 353 14.83 36.79 -27.60
CA ALA A 353 15.47 35.97 -28.60
C ALA A 353 15.48 34.47 -28.19
N LEU A 354 15.65 34.15 -26.89
CA LEU A 354 15.58 32.79 -26.36
C LEU A 354 14.16 32.21 -26.43
N ILE A 355 13.14 33.00 -26.07
CA ILE A 355 11.73 32.61 -26.16
C ILE A 355 11.38 32.28 -27.62
N ASP A 356 11.73 33.16 -28.56
CA ASP A 356 11.46 32.99 -29.99
C ASP A 356 12.19 31.77 -30.56
N ALA A 357 13.42 31.49 -30.10
CA ALA A 357 14.23 30.36 -30.57
C ALA A 357 13.64 28.99 -30.22
N VAL A 358 12.83 28.90 -29.17
CA VAL A 358 12.18 27.64 -28.70
C VAL A 358 10.66 27.68 -28.87
N ASP A 359 10.16 28.58 -29.72
CA ASP A 359 8.73 28.79 -29.98
C ASP A 359 7.90 28.98 -28.69
N GLY A 360 8.50 29.58 -27.65
CA GLY A 360 7.84 29.84 -26.35
C GLY A 360 7.49 28.59 -25.55
N HIS A 361 8.12 27.43 -25.78
CA HIS A 361 7.81 26.21 -25.06
C HIS A 361 8.12 26.33 -23.56
N THR A 362 7.11 26.28 -22.70
CA THR A 362 7.19 26.64 -21.27
C THR A 362 8.31 25.94 -20.51
N LEU A 363 8.38 24.59 -20.58
CA LEU A 363 9.45 23.82 -19.90
C LEU A 363 10.84 24.20 -20.38
N THR A 364 11.01 24.42 -21.70
CA THR A 364 12.32 24.78 -22.26
C THR A 364 12.73 26.17 -21.81
N VAL A 365 11.80 27.13 -21.79
CA VAL A 365 12.05 28.50 -21.29
C VAL A 365 12.38 28.48 -19.80
N ASP A 366 11.67 27.72 -18.98
CA ASP A 366 11.95 27.57 -17.54
C ASP A 366 13.38 27.03 -17.31
N LEU A 367 13.77 25.96 -18.00
CA LEU A 367 15.11 25.38 -17.87
C LEU A 367 16.21 26.34 -18.35
N MET A 368 15.97 27.13 -19.44
CA MET A 368 16.91 28.15 -19.87
C MET A 368 17.05 29.27 -18.83
N ALA A 369 15.93 29.71 -18.25
CA ALA A 369 15.94 30.75 -17.22
C ALA A 369 16.73 30.29 -15.99
N ARG A 370 16.55 29.06 -15.56
CA ARG A 370 17.33 28.42 -14.46
C ARG A 370 18.82 28.26 -14.81
N ALA A 371 19.14 27.87 -16.03
CA ALA A 371 20.52 27.73 -16.50
C ALA A 371 21.28 29.06 -16.53
N LEU A 372 20.55 30.19 -16.66
CA LEU A 372 21.09 31.54 -16.71
C LEU A 372 21.12 32.24 -15.32
N ARG A 373 20.83 31.52 -14.23
CA ARG A 373 21.01 32.05 -12.87
C ARG A 373 22.47 32.45 -12.61
N PRO A 374 22.72 33.52 -11.84
CA PRO A 374 24.08 33.90 -11.45
C PRO A 374 24.73 32.86 -10.54
N HIS A 375 25.49 31.97 -11.07
CA HIS A 375 26.34 31.04 -10.32
C HIS A 375 27.68 30.82 -11.03
N ARG A 376 28.62 30.14 -10.35
CA ARG A 376 30.03 30.04 -10.78
C ARG A 376 30.23 29.46 -12.21
N ARG A 377 29.24 28.74 -12.74
CA ARG A 377 29.24 28.09 -14.06
C ARG A 377 27.93 28.35 -14.84
N ALA A 378 27.33 29.52 -14.65
CA ALA A 378 26.09 29.85 -15.38
C ALA A 378 26.31 29.77 -16.89
N ALA A 379 25.33 29.22 -17.60
CA ALA A 379 25.28 29.33 -19.05
C ALA A 379 25.19 30.81 -19.47
N THR A 380 25.60 31.16 -20.68
CA THR A 380 25.37 32.49 -21.22
C THR A 380 24.27 32.46 -22.27
N ALA A 381 23.48 33.54 -22.32
CA ALA A 381 22.42 33.69 -23.32
C ALA A 381 22.96 33.57 -24.75
N GLU A 382 24.15 34.20 -24.99
CA GLU A 382 24.85 34.08 -26.27
C GLU A 382 25.16 32.62 -26.67
N LYS A 383 25.68 31.81 -25.71
CA LYS A 383 26.01 30.41 -25.96
C LYS A 383 24.77 29.58 -26.25
N LEU A 384 23.66 29.81 -25.52
CA LEU A 384 22.37 29.17 -25.79
C LEU A 384 21.82 29.52 -27.16
N LEU A 385 21.74 30.84 -27.49
CA LEU A 385 21.26 31.31 -28.80
C LEU A 385 22.07 30.79 -29.96
N LYS A 386 23.40 30.78 -29.84
CA LYS A 386 24.31 30.25 -30.87
C LYS A 386 24.03 28.76 -31.14
N ASN A 387 23.85 27.94 -30.12
CA ASN A 387 23.61 26.50 -30.27
C ASN A 387 22.15 26.21 -30.74
N LEU A 388 21.18 27.02 -30.34
CA LEU A 388 19.78 26.91 -30.82
C LEU A 388 19.65 27.31 -32.31
N ALA A 389 20.51 28.18 -32.78
CA ALA A 389 20.53 28.61 -34.19
C ALA A 389 21.16 27.55 -35.13
N ASP A 390 21.81 26.51 -34.62
CA ASP A 390 22.41 25.45 -35.43
C ASP A 390 21.35 24.70 -36.24
N THR A 391 21.61 24.58 -37.53
CA THR A 391 20.64 24.13 -38.55
C THR A 391 20.25 22.64 -38.45
N THR A 392 20.90 21.86 -37.64
CA THR A 392 20.58 20.42 -37.38
C THR A 392 19.21 20.24 -36.74
N ILE A 393 18.72 21.20 -35.94
CA ILE A 393 17.41 21.19 -35.32
C ILE A 393 16.25 21.31 -36.30
N ARG A 394 16.51 21.83 -37.50
CA ARG A 394 15.49 21.99 -38.56
C ARG A 394 15.10 20.71 -39.29
N LYS A 395 15.85 19.59 -39.10
CA LYS A 395 15.56 18.28 -39.66
C LYS A 395 15.06 17.33 -38.57
N VAL A 396 13.88 17.57 -38.08
CA VAL A 396 13.24 16.69 -37.12
C VAL A 396 12.65 15.48 -37.86
N ASP A 397 12.92 14.29 -37.35
CA ASP A 397 12.34 13.05 -37.85
C ASP A 397 10.82 13.06 -37.60
N THR A 398 10.04 13.00 -38.69
CA THR A 398 8.57 13.03 -38.67
C THR A 398 7.96 11.73 -38.14
N ALA A 399 8.77 10.67 -37.93
CA ALA A 399 8.34 9.38 -37.43
C ALA A 399 8.41 9.25 -35.88
N TYR A 400 8.71 10.35 -35.18
CA TYR A 400 8.85 10.31 -33.71
C TYR A 400 7.49 10.04 -33.01
N PRO A 401 7.42 9.13 -32.00
CA PRO A 401 6.23 8.96 -31.18
C PRO A 401 5.84 10.29 -30.50
N GLY A 402 4.66 10.82 -30.78
CA GLY A 402 4.22 12.15 -30.30
C GLY A 402 4.28 13.27 -31.35
N GLY A 403 4.76 12.95 -32.56
CA GLY A 403 4.74 13.87 -33.71
C GLY A 403 5.88 14.87 -33.78
N PRO A 404 5.92 15.69 -34.86
CA PRO A 404 7.05 16.58 -35.16
C PRO A 404 7.30 17.67 -34.12
N ALA A 405 6.27 18.17 -33.46
CA ALA A 405 6.38 19.22 -32.44
C ALA A 405 7.11 18.71 -31.19
N GLN A 406 6.83 17.49 -30.77
CA GLN A 406 7.50 16.90 -29.60
C GLN A 406 8.97 16.58 -29.88
N ALA A 407 9.27 16.08 -31.06
CA ALA A 407 10.65 15.87 -31.48
C ALA A 407 11.46 17.17 -31.48
N LYS A 408 10.88 18.28 -31.92
CA LYS A 408 11.53 19.59 -31.89
C LYS A 408 11.83 20.06 -30.45
N ILE A 409 10.90 19.82 -29.52
CA ILE A 409 11.08 20.14 -28.09
C ILE A 409 12.26 19.37 -27.51
N ILE A 410 12.37 18.07 -27.80
CA ILE A 410 13.49 17.23 -27.31
C ILE A 410 14.81 17.76 -27.84
N GLU A 411 14.91 18.10 -29.11
CA GLU A 411 16.14 18.67 -29.68
C GLU A 411 16.51 20.03 -29.03
N HIS A 412 15.54 20.91 -28.78
CA HIS A 412 15.79 22.13 -28.01
C HIS A 412 16.31 21.83 -26.60
N LEU A 413 15.71 20.88 -25.90
CA LEU A 413 16.16 20.50 -24.56
C LEU A 413 17.55 19.86 -24.56
N LYS A 414 17.92 19.08 -25.57
CA LYS A 414 19.30 18.57 -25.73
C LYS A 414 20.31 19.70 -25.85
N VAL A 415 19.96 20.79 -26.57
CA VAL A 415 20.85 21.96 -26.66
C VAL A 415 21.03 22.57 -25.28
N VAL A 416 19.95 22.79 -24.52
CA VAL A 416 20.03 23.32 -23.16
C VAL A 416 20.90 22.40 -22.29
N PHE A 417 20.66 21.10 -22.35
CA PHE A 417 21.39 20.10 -21.61
C PHE A 417 22.93 20.16 -21.87
N ARG A 418 23.32 20.22 -23.14
CA ARG A 418 24.75 20.28 -23.53
C ARG A 418 25.40 21.61 -23.16
N VAL A 419 24.65 22.69 -23.12
CA VAL A 419 25.18 24.04 -22.81
C VAL A 419 25.39 24.27 -21.32
N VAL A 420 24.60 23.58 -20.48
CA VAL A 420 24.67 23.70 -19.01
C VAL A 420 25.99 23.15 -18.42
N GLU A 421 26.75 22.33 -19.18
CA GLU A 421 28.04 21.76 -18.73
C GLU A 421 27.95 21.10 -17.36
N LEU A 422 27.19 20.01 -17.29
CA LEU A 422 27.03 19.20 -16.07
C LEU A 422 28.34 18.57 -15.62
N GLU A 423 28.61 18.57 -14.31
CA GLU A 423 29.73 17.86 -13.70
C GLU A 423 29.53 16.34 -13.81
N GLU A 424 30.61 15.57 -13.61
CA GLU A 424 30.55 14.11 -13.74
C GLU A 424 29.59 13.50 -12.73
N GLU A 425 29.57 13.99 -11.48
CA GLU A 425 28.66 13.61 -10.41
C GLU A 425 27.20 13.93 -10.73
N GLU A 426 26.93 15.11 -11.31
CA GLU A 426 25.60 15.49 -11.80
C GLU A 426 25.12 14.57 -12.93
N GLN A 427 25.98 14.23 -13.86
CA GLN A 427 25.67 13.30 -14.95
C GLN A 427 25.40 11.89 -14.42
N GLU A 428 26.14 11.46 -13.40
CA GLU A 428 25.96 10.18 -12.73
C GLU A 428 24.60 10.09 -12.07
N LEU A 429 24.23 11.08 -11.25
CA LEU A 429 22.90 11.14 -10.61
C LEU A 429 21.76 11.20 -11.63
N LEU A 430 21.93 11.92 -12.73
CA LEU A 430 20.93 11.95 -13.80
C LEU A 430 20.81 10.60 -14.53
N ARG A 431 21.90 9.83 -14.70
CA ARG A 431 21.80 8.44 -15.21
C ARG A 431 20.93 7.58 -14.29
N TYR A 432 21.18 7.63 -12.97
CA TYR A 432 20.36 6.92 -11.97
C TYR A 432 18.89 7.36 -12.01
N ALA A 433 18.67 8.66 -12.07
CA ALA A 433 17.33 9.22 -12.14
C ALA A 433 16.53 8.82 -13.40
N THR A 434 17.21 8.45 -14.50
CA THR A 434 16.51 7.92 -15.68
C THR A 434 15.79 6.61 -15.41
N LEU A 435 16.22 5.86 -14.40
CA LEU A 435 15.67 4.55 -14.01
C LEU A 435 14.51 4.67 -13.00
N LEU A 436 14.26 5.84 -12.44
CA LEU A 436 13.21 6.06 -11.44
C LEU A 436 11.85 5.52 -11.89
N PRO A 437 11.01 5.03 -10.98
CA PRO A 437 9.59 4.78 -11.25
C PRO A 437 8.88 6.01 -11.83
N ALA A 438 7.78 5.80 -12.52
CA ALA A 438 6.98 6.91 -13.08
C ALA A 438 6.43 7.83 -11.97
N GLY A 439 6.09 7.27 -10.82
CA GLY A 439 5.65 8.00 -9.62
C GLY A 439 6.78 8.61 -8.80
N GLY A 440 8.04 8.38 -9.18
CA GLY A 440 9.22 8.75 -8.40
C GLY A 440 9.65 7.70 -7.38
N MET A 441 10.64 8.01 -6.56
CA MET A 441 11.23 7.14 -5.56
C MET A 441 11.44 7.89 -4.25
N ASP A 442 11.25 7.20 -3.13
CA ASP A 442 11.52 7.73 -1.79
C ASP A 442 12.96 8.22 -1.67
N ASP A 443 13.12 9.38 -1.03
CA ASP A 443 14.41 10.04 -0.83
C ASP A 443 15.44 9.11 -0.19
N LYS A 444 15.08 8.51 0.94
CA LYS A 444 16.01 7.64 1.69
C LYS A 444 16.43 6.42 0.88
N LEU A 445 15.50 5.88 0.08
CA LEU A 445 15.79 4.72 -0.75
C LEU A 445 16.72 5.08 -1.91
N PHE A 446 16.51 6.25 -2.53
CA PHE A 446 17.36 6.70 -3.63
C PHE A 446 18.75 7.12 -3.16
N THR A 447 18.85 7.81 -2.02
CA THR A 447 20.14 8.33 -1.51
C THR A 447 20.95 7.31 -0.75
N ALA A 448 20.36 6.23 -0.23
CA ALA A 448 21.06 5.23 0.58
C ALA A 448 22.32 4.63 -0.07
N PRO A 449 22.40 4.36 -1.38
CA PRO A 449 23.62 3.87 -2.03
C PRO A 449 24.61 4.98 -2.43
N LEU A 450 24.27 6.26 -2.20
CA LEU A 450 25.09 7.40 -2.61
C LEU A 450 26.05 7.84 -1.50
N ASP A 451 27.17 8.46 -1.89
CA ASP A 451 28.10 9.07 -0.95
C ASP A 451 27.50 10.33 -0.32
N GLU A 452 27.89 10.65 0.94
CA GLU A 452 27.33 11.78 1.70
C GLU A 452 27.47 13.15 0.97
N ASP A 453 28.44 13.30 0.09
CA ASP A 453 28.68 14.53 -0.66
C ASP A 453 27.70 14.74 -1.84
N MET A 454 26.92 13.70 -2.22
CA MET A 454 26.00 13.76 -3.37
C MET A 454 24.67 14.47 -3.06
N ASP A 455 24.34 14.72 -1.80
CA ASP A 455 23.12 15.45 -1.41
C ASP A 455 23.14 16.90 -1.95
N ASP A 456 24.29 17.58 -1.88
CA ASP A 456 24.44 18.93 -2.43
C ASP A 456 24.29 18.93 -3.97
N THR A 457 24.74 17.87 -4.63
CA THR A 457 24.60 17.69 -6.09
C THR A 457 23.13 17.44 -6.49
N LEU A 458 22.38 16.70 -5.69
CA LEU A 458 20.92 16.51 -5.89
C LEU A 458 20.16 17.84 -5.74
N ASP A 459 20.52 18.64 -4.75
CA ASP A 459 19.95 19.97 -4.55
C ASP A 459 20.25 20.90 -5.74
N ASP A 460 21.47 20.84 -6.28
CA ASP A 460 21.86 21.61 -7.47
C ASP A 460 21.08 21.18 -8.73
N LEU A 461 20.92 19.87 -8.96
CA LEU A 461 20.12 19.35 -10.07
C LEU A 461 18.65 19.74 -9.97
N THR A 462 18.14 19.77 -8.75
CA THR A 462 16.76 20.24 -8.48
C THR A 462 16.63 21.73 -8.72
N ALA A 463 17.58 22.53 -8.26
CA ALA A 463 17.62 23.96 -8.51
C ALA A 463 17.72 24.30 -10.00
N LYS A 464 18.47 23.49 -10.76
CA LYS A 464 18.58 23.58 -12.22
C LYS A 464 17.31 23.09 -12.95
N GLY A 465 16.38 22.42 -12.26
CA GLY A 465 15.12 21.91 -12.82
C GLY A 465 15.22 20.58 -13.56
N TRP A 466 16.37 19.87 -13.48
CA TRP A 466 16.52 18.55 -14.07
C TRP A 466 15.78 17.47 -13.29
N LEU A 467 15.73 17.62 -11.97
CA LEU A 467 14.99 16.78 -11.05
C LEU A 467 13.98 17.63 -10.27
N SER A 468 13.00 17.00 -9.67
CA SER A 468 12.04 17.64 -8.79
C SER A 468 11.67 16.78 -7.61
N TRP A 469 11.46 17.42 -6.46
CA TRP A 469 10.91 16.78 -5.29
C TRP A 469 9.40 16.91 -5.28
N ASN A 470 8.74 15.80 -5.09
CA ASN A 470 7.30 15.76 -4.84
C ASN A 470 7.09 15.12 -3.46
N ASN A 471 6.90 15.92 -2.43
CA ASN A 471 7.06 15.52 -1.05
C ASN A 471 8.46 14.95 -0.77
N ASP A 472 8.54 13.72 -0.22
CA ASP A 472 9.80 13.01 0.03
C ASP A 472 10.18 12.09 -1.16
N THR A 473 9.59 12.33 -2.33
CA THR A 473 9.77 11.49 -3.53
C THR A 473 10.52 12.25 -4.61
N LEU A 474 11.66 11.72 -5.03
CA LEU A 474 12.43 12.26 -6.15
C LEU A 474 11.80 11.85 -7.48
N THR A 475 11.61 12.81 -8.37
CA THR A 475 10.99 12.58 -9.69
C THR A 475 11.79 13.22 -10.80
N ILE A 476 11.64 12.70 -12.01
CA ILE A 476 12.19 13.28 -13.23
C ILE A 476 11.07 13.46 -14.27
N HIS A 477 10.99 14.64 -14.86
CA HIS A 477 9.99 14.89 -15.91
C HIS A 477 10.20 13.97 -17.11
N PRO A 478 9.15 13.33 -17.70
CA PRO A 478 9.30 12.33 -18.76
C PRO A 478 10.10 12.81 -19.99
N VAL A 479 9.95 14.08 -20.38
CA VAL A 479 10.71 14.66 -21.50
C VAL A 479 12.18 14.83 -21.14
N ILE A 480 12.49 15.27 -19.90
CA ILE A 480 13.86 15.39 -19.38
C ILE A 480 14.49 14.00 -19.30
N ARG A 481 13.79 13.01 -18.77
CA ARG A 481 14.23 11.60 -18.74
C ARG A 481 14.69 11.14 -20.11
N LYS A 482 13.90 11.42 -21.14
CA LYS A 482 14.23 11.02 -22.52
C LYS A 482 15.52 11.69 -23.00
N VAL A 483 15.70 12.98 -22.74
CA VAL A 483 16.94 13.69 -23.08
C VAL A 483 18.13 13.08 -22.35
N CYS A 484 18.02 12.82 -21.04
CA CYS A 484 19.10 12.21 -20.26
C CYS A 484 19.46 10.80 -20.76
N GLN A 485 18.45 9.97 -21.10
CA GLN A 485 18.69 8.64 -21.68
C GLN A 485 19.47 8.71 -23.00
N GLU A 486 19.15 9.65 -23.88
CA GLU A 486 19.81 9.78 -25.19
C GLU A 486 21.21 10.41 -25.08
N GLU A 487 21.41 11.38 -24.17
CA GLU A 487 22.70 12.09 -24.03
C GLU A 487 23.67 11.40 -23.09
N LEU A 488 23.20 10.77 -21.99
CA LEU A 488 24.05 10.17 -20.97
C LEU A 488 24.21 8.64 -21.11
N LYS A 489 23.34 7.99 -21.90
CA LYS A 489 23.38 6.56 -22.21
C LYS A 489 23.61 5.70 -20.96
N PRO A 490 22.61 5.50 -20.10
CA PRO A 490 22.75 4.63 -18.94
C PRO A 490 23.03 3.19 -19.38
N THR A 491 24.03 2.58 -18.76
CA THR A 491 24.46 1.20 -19.00
C THR A 491 24.62 0.45 -17.69
N ASP A 492 24.72 -0.86 -17.74
CA ASP A 492 25.00 -1.68 -16.55
C ASP A 492 26.36 -1.30 -15.93
N GLU A 493 27.38 -0.97 -16.74
CA GLU A 493 28.69 -0.54 -16.26
C GLU A 493 28.61 0.73 -15.39
N ASN A 494 27.74 1.72 -15.76
CA ASN A 494 27.67 3.00 -15.06
C ASN A 494 26.51 3.13 -14.06
N CYS A 495 25.55 2.20 -14.02
CA CYS A 495 24.44 2.19 -13.08
C CYS A 495 24.45 0.98 -12.12
N GLY A 496 25.22 -0.07 -12.44
CA GLY A 496 25.16 -1.35 -11.74
C GLY A 496 25.46 -1.24 -10.25
N LYS A 497 26.49 -0.49 -9.84
CA LYS A 497 26.83 -0.30 -8.43
C LYS A 497 25.71 0.40 -7.63
N PHE A 498 25.05 1.38 -8.24
CA PHE A 498 23.91 2.04 -7.65
C PHE A 498 22.76 1.05 -7.43
N LEU A 499 22.44 0.24 -8.45
CA LEU A 499 21.38 -0.77 -8.37
C LEU A 499 21.70 -1.87 -7.34
N GLU A 500 22.95 -2.32 -7.24
CA GLU A 500 23.40 -3.23 -6.18
C GLU A 500 23.22 -2.60 -4.80
N GLY A 501 23.54 -1.31 -4.66
CA GLY A 501 23.34 -0.56 -3.42
C GLY A 501 21.86 -0.43 -3.04
N ILE A 502 20.95 -0.27 -4.02
CA ILE A 502 19.50 -0.31 -3.80
C ILE A 502 19.05 -1.70 -3.29
N ILE A 503 19.55 -2.77 -3.93
CA ILE A 503 19.23 -4.15 -3.50
C ILE A 503 19.72 -4.42 -2.07
N ALA A 504 20.89 -3.88 -1.70
CA ALA A 504 21.45 -4.03 -0.37
C ALA A 504 20.62 -3.37 0.74
N GLN A 505 19.64 -2.50 0.40
CA GLN A 505 18.67 -1.95 1.35
C GLN A 505 17.53 -2.91 1.70
N TYR A 506 17.51 -4.10 1.09
CA TYR A 506 16.52 -5.12 1.41
C TYR A 506 16.75 -5.69 2.81
N ASP A 507 15.78 -5.54 3.70
CA ASP A 507 15.78 -6.16 5.04
C ASP A 507 14.44 -6.86 5.27
N GLU A 508 14.43 -8.19 5.32
CA GLU A 508 13.23 -8.99 5.59
C GLU A 508 12.59 -8.68 6.96
N LYS A 509 13.33 -8.08 7.88
CA LYS A 509 12.84 -7.75 9.23
C LYS A 509 12.10 -6.41 9.28
N GLU A 510 12.40 -5.50 8.35
CA GLU A 510 11.79 -4.19 8.24
C GLU A 510 11.01 -4.08 6.91
N TYR A 511 10.07 -5.00 6.70
CA TYR A 511 9.28 -5.04 5.48
C TYR A 511 8.39 -3.82 5.31
N ASP A 512 8.70 -2.98 4.32
CA ASP A 512 7.88 -1.87 3.83
C ASP A 512 7.46 -2.15 2.38
N ARG A 513 6.17 -2.47 2.19
CA ARG A 513 5.63 -2.87 0.89
C ARG A 513 5.82 -1.82 -0.20
N GLU A 514 5.62 -0.53 0.12
CA GLU A 514 5.74 0.54 -0.86
C GLU A 514 7.20 0.74 -1.29
N ARG A 515 8.12 0.68 -0.33
CA ARG A 515 9.55 0.76 -0.58
C ARG A 515 10.02 -0.39 -1.48
N TYR A 516 9.58 -1.62 -1.21
CA TYR A 516 9.91 -2.77 -2.05
C TYR A 516 9.27 -2.70 -3.43
N ARG A 517 8.08 -2.11 -3.55
CA ARG A 517 7.46 -1.85 -4.85
C ARG A 517 8.28 -0.87 -5.68
N GLN A 518 8.76 0.21 -5.09
CA GLN A 518 9.63 1.19 -5.76
C GLN A 518 10.96 0.57 -6.21
N MET A 519 11.56 -0.30 -5.38
CA MET A 519 12.75 -1.08 -5.78
C MET A 519 12.44 -1.97 -6.98
N ALA A 520 11.36 -2.72 -6.95
CA ALA A 520 10.94 -3.60 -8.03
C ALA A 520 10.69 -2.84 -9.34
N GLU A 521 10.04 -1.67 -9.28
CA GLU A 521 9.82 -0.80 -10.44
C GLU A 521 11.13 -0.25 -11.00
N LEU A 522 12.05 0.21 -10.13
CA LEU A 522 13.36 0.68 -10.55
C LEU A 522 14.17 -0.40 -11.28
N LEU A 523 14.23 -1.62 -10.72
CA LEU A 523 14.93 -2.76 -11.32
C LEU A 523 14.27 -3.20 -12.64
N THR A 524 12.93 -3.12 -12.71
CA THR A 524 12.18 -3.36 -13.94
C THR A 524 12.57 -2.34 -15.02
N ASN A 525 12.66 -1.05 -14.67
CA ASN A 525 13.10 0.00 -15.57
C ASN A 525 14.56 -0.20 -16.00
N ALA A 526 15.45 -0.58 -15.07
CA ALA A 526 16.83 -0.93 -15.41
C ALA A 526 16.86 -2.03 -16.48
N SER A 527 16.08 -3.09 -16.30
CA SER A 527 15.96 -4.17 -17.29
C SER A 527 15.43 -3.75 -18.66
N LEU A 528 14.69 -2.64 -18.73
CA LEU A 528 14.12 -2.08 -19.96
C LEU A 528 15.07 -1.11 -20.67
N TRP A 529 15.79 -0.31 -19.90
CA TRP A 529 16.51 0.86 -20.42
C TRP A 529 18.02 0.68 -20.53
N LEU A 530 18.62 -0.25 -19.76
CA LEU A 530 20.04 -0.53 -19.89
C LEU A 530 20.29 -1.44 -21.10
N GLU A 531 21.01 -0.90 -22.10
CA GLU A 531 21.24 -1.60 -23.38
C GLU A 531 22.07 -2.88 -23.21
N ASP A 532 22.97 -2.92 -22.21
CA ASP A 532 23.91 -4.01 -21.93
C ASP A 532 23.41 -4.95 -20.79
N ASP A 533 22.19 -4.75 -20.24
CA ASP A 533 21.62 -5.68 -19.27
C ASP A 533 21.41 -7.07 -19.88
N ARG A 534 22.03 -8.05 -19.25
CA ARG A 534 21.97 -9.46 -19.66
C ARG A 534 20.82 -10.24 -19.03
N GLY A 535 19.87 -9.57 -18.37
CA GLY A 535 18.72 -10.16 -17.72
C GLY A 535 18.81 -10.19 -16.19
N ASN A 536 19.91 -9.75 -15.59
CA ASN A 536 20.11 -9.75 -14.14
C ASN A 536 19.08 -8.85 -13.43
N TRP A 537 18.88 -7.63 -13.90
CA TRP A 537 17.95 -6.69 -13.28
C TRP A 537 16.49 -7.13 -13.44
N ALA A 538 16.18 -7.86 -14.51
CA ALA A 538 14.88 -8.48 -14.67
C ALA A 538 14.66 -9.62 -13.66
N LEU A 539 15.69 -10.41 -13.34
CA LEU A 539 15.62 -11.44 -12.30
C LEU A 539 15.36 -10.82 -10.92
N GLU A 540 16.21 -9.87 -10.52
CA GLU A 540 16.07 -9.16 -9.24
C GLU A 540 14.74 -8.43 -9.11
N GLY A 541 14.31 -7.72 -10.15
CA GLY A 541 13.01 -7.07 -10.18
C GLY A 541 11.84 -8.06 -10.03
N GLY A 542 11.94 -9.23 -10.66
CA GLY A 542 10.95 -10.29 -10.53
C GLY A 542 10.83 -10.84 -9.11
N GLU A 543 11.95 -10.99 -8.38
CA GLU A 543 11.95 -11.41 -6.98
C GLU A 543 11.31 -10.34 -6.10
N ARG A 544 11.68 -9.06 -6.26
CA ARG A 544 11.07 -7.95 -5.49
C ARG A 544 9.57 -7.82 -5.75
N TRP A 545 9.09 -8.03 -6.98
CA TRP A 545 7.66 -8.06 -7.28
C TRP A 545 6.94 -9.22 -6.57
N ARG A 546 7.59 -10.38 -6.43
CA ARG A 546 7.03 -11.49 -5.64
C ARG A 546 6.92 -11.15 -4.16
N ASP A 547 7.95 -10.49 -3.59
CA ASP A 547 7.94 -10.04 -2.20
C ASP A 547 6.79 -9.05 -1.93
N VAL A 548 6.46 -8.20 -2.89
CA VAL A 548 5.32 -7.28 -2.84
C VAL A 548 3.97 -7.99 -3.03
N GLY A 549 3.99 -9.23 -3.58
CA GLY A 549 2.78 -10.00 -3.90
C GLY A 549 2.19 -9.68 -5.28
N ASP A 550 2.89 -8.92 -6.13
CA ASP A 550 2.49 -8.72 -7.53
C ASP A 550 3.08 -9.79 -8.43
N TYR A 551 2.47 -10.97 -8.40
CA TYR A 551 2.93 -12.14 -9.15
C TYR A 551 2.87 -11.96 -10.67
N LYS A 552 2.09 -11.00 -11.18
CA LYS A 552 2.04 -10.73 -12.63
C LYS A 552 3.22 -9.91 -13.09
N GLN A 553 3.58 -8.86 -12.36
CA GLN A 553 4.79 -8.12 -12.67
C GLN A 553 6.02 -9.01 -12.48
N ALA A 554 6.02 -9.84 -11.44
CA ALA A 554 7.05 -10.86 -11.23
C ALA A 554 7.17 -11.80 -12.44
N GLN A 555 6.05 -12.26 -12.99
CA GLN A 555 6.03 -13.12 -14.18
C GLN A 555 6.58 -12.40 -15.41
N VAL A 556 6.16 -11.15 -15.65
CA VAL A 556 6.67 -10.34 -16.78
C VAL A 556 8.18 -10.16 -16.69
N CYS A 557 8.70 -9.86 -15.52
CA CYS A 557 10.15 -9.74 -15.29
C CYS A 557 10.88 -11.07 -15.48
N SER A 558 10.35 -12.16 -14.93
CA SER A 558 10.95 -13.50 -15.05
C SER A 558 10.99 -13.98 -16.51
N ILE A 559 9.92 -13.75 -17.29
CA ILE A 559 9.88 -14.07 -18.72
C ILE A 559 10.92 -13.22 -19.49
N ARG A 560 11.01 -11.92 -19.19
CA ARG A 560 12.01 -11.04 -19.83
C ARG A 560 13.44 -11.49 -19.53
N ALA A 561 13.73 -11.86 -18.28
CA ALA A 561 15.03 -12.39 -17.89
C ALA A 561 15.36 -13.67 -18.69
N MET A 562 14.41 -14.59 -18.77
CA MET A 562 14.55 -15.82 -19.54
C MET A 562 14.83 -15.52 -21.01
N GLU A 563 14.05 -14.64 -21.65
CA GLU A 563 14.23 -14.30 -23.08
C GLU A 563 15.57 -13.63 -23.35
N LYS A 564 16.04 -12.71 -22.49
CA LYS A 564 17.35 -12.08 -22.63
C LYS A 564 18.48 -13.10 -22.50
N LEU A 565 18.38 -14.02 -21.55
CA LEU A 565 19.40 -15.07 -21.33
C LEU A 565 19.37 -16.11 -22.47
N GLU A 566 18.20 -16.48 -23.01
CA GLU A 566 18.08 -17.39 -24.17
C GLU A 566 18.70 -16.77 -25.45
N GLN A 567 18.60 -15.45 -25.61
CA GLN A 567 19.17 -14.73 -26.77
C GLN A 567 20.69 -14.51 -26.65
N ASN A 568 21.25 -14.65 -25.45
CA ASN A 568 22.69 -14.45 -25.23
C ASN A 568 23.46 -15.79 -25.37
N PRO A 569 24.28 -16.00 -26.42
CA PRO A 569 25.01 -17.24 -26.60
C PRO A 569 26.06 -17.53 -25.51
N GLU A 570 26.49 -16.51 -24.78
CA GLU A 570 27.48 -16.61 -23.70
C GLU A 570 26.80 -16.64 -22.31
N ALA A 571 25.44 -16.77 -22.25
CA ALA A 571 24.72 -16.78 -20.99
C ALA A 571 25.13 -17.96 -20.12
N ASP A 572 25.30 -17.69 -18.84
CA ASP A 572 25.45 -18.73 -17.83
C ASP A 572 24.19 -19.60 -17.77
N GLN A 573 24.34 -20.88 -18.05
CA GLN A 573 23.24 -21.84 -18.03
C GLN A 573 22.62 -21.98 -16.64
N ALA A 574 23.35 -21.70 -15.57
CA ALA A 574 22.82 -21.68 -14.21
C ALA A 574 21.86 -20.47 -14.01
N GLN A 575 22.21 -19.31 -14.56
CA GLN A 575 21.33 -18.12 -14.55
C GLN A 575 20.08 -18.35 -15.42
N LEU A 576 20.23 -18.95 -16.61
CA LEU A 576 19.08 -19.32 -17.44
C LEU A 576 18.14 -20.27 -16.68
N ALA A 577 18.69 -21.31 -16.02
CA ALA A 577 17.89 -22.22 -15.22
C ALA A 577 17.17 -21.51 -14.06
N MET A 578 17.78 -20.49 -13.46
CA MET A 578 17.15 -19.65 -12.43
C MET A 578 15.99 -18.84 -13.01
N ALA A 579 16.18 -18.19 -14.14
CA ALA A 579 15.14 -17.43 -14.81
C ALA A 579 13.94 -18.34 -15.20
N VAL A 580 14.20 -19.50 -15.81
CA VAL A 580 13.17 -20.50 -16.16
C VAL A 580 12.45 -21.03 -14.91
N ASN A 581 13.17 -21.25 -13.80
CA ASN A 581 12.58 -21.65 -12.52
C ASN A 581 11.65 -20.55 -11.99
N ASN A 582 12.05 -19.29 -12.04
CA ASN A 582 11.26 -18.16 -11.55
C ASN A 582 9.98 -17.98 -12.40
N VAL A 583 10.05 -18.22 -13.73
CA VAL A 583 8.83 -18.29 -14.57
C VAL A 583 7.90 -19.40 -14.07
N GLY A 584 8.43 -20.59 -13.79
CA GLY A 584 7.63 -21.69 -13.26
C GLY A 584 7.01 -21.39 -11.90
N VAL A 585 7.77 -20.78 -10.99
CA VAL A 585 7.28 -20.39 -9.67
C VAL A 585 6.17 -19.34 -9.79
N THR A 586 6.32 -18.30 -10.60
CA THR A 586 5.31 -17.26 -10.79
C THR A 586 4.02 -17.80 -11.44
N TYR A 587 4.10 -18.79 -12.34
CA TYR A 587 2.90 -19.52 -12.80
C TYR A 587 2.20 -20.26 -11.65
N GLY A 588 2.98 -20.86 -10.74
CA GLY A 588 2.47 -21.53 -9.54
C GLY A 588 1.76 -20.54 -8.60
N ASP A 589 2.37 -19.38 -8.35
CA ASP A 589 1.82 -18.29 -7.53
C ASP A 589 0.51 -17.73 -8.12
N LEU A 590 0.39 -17.73 -9.46
CA LEU A 590 -0.82 -17.36 -10.20
C LEU A 590 -1.86 -18.49 -10.31
N GLY A 591 -1.57 -19.68 -9.76
CA GLY A 591 -2.48 -20.84 -9.74
C GLY A 591 -2.47 -21.72 -11.00
N ASP A 592 -1.69 -21.37 -12.04
CA ASP A 592 -1.51 -22.25 -13.21
C ASP A 592 -0.42 -23.30 -12.96
N HIS A 593 -0.74 -24.28 -12.12
CA HIS A 593 0.19 -25.33 -11.74
C HIS A 593 0.58 -26.26 -12.93
N ARG A 594 -0.13 -26.22 -14.05
CA ARG A 594 0.24 -27.00 -15.24
C ARG A 594 1.39 -26.34 -15.97
N GLN A 595 1.29 -25.02 -16.24
CA GLN A 595 2.40 -24.25 -16.82
C GLN A 595 3.60 -24.23 -15.86
N ALA A 596 3.34 -24.01 -14.56
CA ALA A 596 4.38 -24.09 -13.53
C ALA A 596 5.20 -25.37 -13.64
N LEU A 597 4.54 -26.55 -13.72
CA LEU A 597 5.21 -27.84 -13.82
C LEU A 597 6.07 -27.95 -15.10
N GLU A 598 5.62 -27.41 -16.22
CA GLU A 598 6.37 -27.43 -17.48
C GLU A 598 7.68 -26.66 -17.35
N TYR A 599 7.61 -25.39 -16.87
CA TYR A 599 8.80 -24.55 -16.73
C TYR A 599 9.75 -25.06 -15.63
N LEU A 600 9.23 -25.51 -14.48
CA LEU A 600 10.07 -26.06 -13.41
C LEU A 600 10.81 -27.34 -13.84
N LYS A 601 10.21 -28.18 -14.67
CA LYS A 601 10.91 -29.32 -15.26
C LYS A 601 11.97 -28.92 -16.28
N LYS A 602 11.72 -27.86 -17.07
CA LYS A 602 12.75 -27.32 -17.98
C LYS A 602 13.94 -26.81 -17.16
N ALA A 603 13.69 -26.04 -16.10
CA ALA A 603 14.73 -25.53 -15.22
C ALA A 603 15.53 -26.67 -14.55
N LEU A 604 14.82 -27.70 -14.05
CA LEU A 604 15.42 -28.90 -13.47
C LEU A 604 16.34 -29.60 -14.49
N ALA A 605 15.86 -29.82 -15.71
CA ALA A 605 16.65 -30.48 -16.76
C ALA A 605 17.95 -29.72 -17.11
N ILE A 606 17.92 -28.39 -17.12
CA ILE A 606 19.11 -27.56 -17.31
C ILE A 606 20.05 -27.76 -16.12
N ARG A 607 19.55 -27.66 -14.89
CA ARG A 607 20.35 -27.80 -13.66
C ARG A 607 20.97 -29.19 -13.53
N GLU A 608 20.28 -30.27 -13.93
CA GLU A 608 20.82 -31.62 -13.95
C GLU A 608 21.98 -31.80 -14.92
N GLN A 609 22.09 -30.95 -15.96
CA GLN A 609 23.19 -30.98 -16.94
C GLN A 609 24.40 -30.16 -16.49
N VAL A 610 24.18 -29.04 -15.77
CA VAL A 610 25.24 -28.07 -15.48
C VAL A 610 25.76 -28.12 -14.04
N LEU A 611 24.99 -28.66 -13.10
CA LEU A 611 25.30 -28.68 -11.69
C LEU A 611 25.74 -30.09 -11.24
N PRO A 612 26.64 -30.19 -10.25
CA PRO A 612 26.90 -31.44 -9.56
C PRO A 612 25.64 -32.08 -8.97
N ALA A 613 25.58 -33.41 -8.91
CA ALA A 613 24.41 -34.15 -8.45
C ALA A 613 24.00 -33.83 -6.98
N ASP A 614 24.91 -33.32 -6.21
CA ASP A 614 24.72 -32.89 -4.81
C ASP A 614 24.55 -31.38 -4.62
N HIS A 615 24.34 -30.62 -5.70
CA HIS A 615 24.25 -29.17 -5.61
C HIS A 615 22.92 -28.73 -4.94
N PRO A 616 22.94 -27.76 -3.98
CA PRO A 616 21.73 -27.31 -3.27
C PRO A 616 20.60 -26.78 -4.19
N TYR A 617 20.93 -26.09 -5.28
CA TYR A 617 19.94 -25.63 -6.24
C TYR A 617 19.21 -26.75 -6.98
N LEU A 618 19.83 -27.93 -7.10
CA LEU A 618 19.18 -29.11 -7.67
C LEU A 618 18.11 -29.63 -6.68
N ALA A 619 18.41 -29.64 -5.38
CA ALA A 619 17.46 -29.99 -4.34
C ALA A 619 16.26 -29.02 -4.33
N ALA A 620 16.49 -27.72 -4.43
CA ALA A 620 15.43 -26.71 -4.53
C ALA A 620 14.54 -26.95 -5.75
N SER A 621 15.12 -27.28 -6.92
CA SER A 621 14.35 -27.61 -8.13
C SER A 621 13.48 -28.85 -7.96
N TYR A 622 14.02 -29.93 -7.37
CA TYR A 622 13.25 -31.13 -7.08
C TYR A 622 12.10 -30.83 -6.12
N ASN A 623 12.33 -30.01 -5.08
CA ASN A 623 11.30 -29.61 -4.14
C ASN A 623 10.17 -28.81 -4.84
N ASN A 624 10.50 -27.84 -5.69
CA ASN A 624 9.52 -27.03 -6.42
C ASN A 624 8.65 -27.90 -7.37
N VAL A 625 9.27 -28.81 -8.10
CA VAL A 625 8.55 -29.80 -8.93
C VAL A 625 7.64 -30.68 -8.07
N GLY A 626 8.14 -31.13 -6.91
CA GLY A 626 7.38 -31.94 -5.96
C GLY A 626 6.15 -31.21 -5.41
N LEU A 627 6.31 -29.98 -4.96
CA LEU A 627 5.20 -29.13 -4.48
C LEU A 627 4.15 -28.94 -5.57
N THR A 628 4.59 -28.64 -6.80
CA THR A 628 3.66 -28.43 -7.93
C THR A 628 2.88 -29.70 -8.29
N TYR A 629 3.50 -30.88 -8.19
CA TYR A 629 2.77 -32.17 -8.31
C TYR A 629 1.75 -32.34 -7.18
N GLY A 630 2.07 -31.93 -5.96
CA GLY A 630 1.14 -31.92 -4.83
C GLY A 630 -0.10 -31.07 -5.11
N HIS A 631 0.07 -29.84 -5.60
CA HIS A 631 -1.04 -28.96 -6.00
C HIS A 631 -1.90 -29.54 -7.14
N LEU A 632 -1.30 -30.31 -8.04
CA LEU A 632 -2.02 -31.04 -9.08
C LEU A 632 -2.68 -32.34 -8.58
N GLY A 633 -2.61 -32.67 -7.29
CA GLY A 633 -3.17 -33.88 -6.68
C GLY A 633 -2.36 -35.16 -6.94
N ASN A 634 -1.20 -35.07 -7.56
CA ASN A 634 -0.32 -36.19 -7.86
C ASN A 634 0.65 -36.49 -6.71
N HIS A 635 0.12 -36.75 -5.51
CA HIS A 635 0.90 -36.85 -4.27
C HIS A 635 2.00 -37.95 -4.29
N ARG A 636 1.84 -39.02 -5.09
CA ARG A 636 2.91 -40.06 -5.24
C ARG A 636 4.14 -39.48 -5.94
N GLN A 637 3.95 -38.72 -7.03
CA GLN A 637 5.04 -38.07 -7.74
C GLN A 637 5.63 -36.95 -6.90
N ALA A 638 4.80 -36.19 -6.19
CA ALA A 638 5.26 -35.18 -5.23
C ALA A 638 6.25 -35.77 -4.23
N LEU A 639 5.87 -36.90 -3.60
CA LEU A 639 6.71 -37.60 -2.62
C LEU A 639 8.03 -38.09 -3.21
N GLU A 640 8.03 -38.60 -4.46
CA GLU A 640 9.27 -39.05 -5.14
C GLU A 640 10.26 -37.85 -5.31
N TYR A 641 9.79 -36.73 -5.83
CA TYR A 641 10.63 -35.55 -6.06
C TYR A 641 11.10 -34.93 -4.76
N GLN A 642 10.24 -34.80 -3.75
CA GLN A 642 10.60 -34.25 -2.44
C GLN A 642 11.65 -35.12 -1.71
N LYS A 643 11.56 -36.46 -1.83
CA LYS A 643 12.61 -37.35 -1.29
C LYS A 643 13.95 -37.23 -2.02
N LYS A 644 13.95 -36.98 -3.34
CA LYS A 644 15.19 -36.67 -4.05
C LYS A 644 15.81 -35.38 -3.52
N ALA A 645 15.00 -34.33 -3.32
CA ALA A 645 15.46 -33.08 -2.74
C ALA A 645 16.07 -33.29 -1.35
N LEU A 646 15.36 -33.97 -0.47
CA LEU A 646 15.79 -34.27 0.89
C LEU A 646 17.13 -35.09 0.89
N SER A 647 17.25 -36.10 0.02
CA SER A 647 18.47 -36.90 -0.06
C SER A 647 19.72 -36.10 -0.44
N ILE A 648 19.57 -35.07 -1.29
CA ILE A 648 20.67 -34.14 -1.62
C ILE A 648 20.99 -33.29 -0.41
N GLN A 649 19.99 -32.70 0.23
CA GLN A 649 20.18 -31.84 1.39
C GLN A 649 20.88 -32.58 2.54
N GLU A 650 20.46 -33.82 2.85
CA GLU A 650 21.07 -34.66 3.88
C GLU A 650 22.56 -34.98 3.63
N GLN A 651 23.02 -34.85 2.39
CA GLN A 651 24.45 -35.05 2.06
C GLN A 651 25.27 -33.76 2.18
N VAL A 652 24.68 -32.59 1.93
CA VAL A 652 25.44 -31.33 1.78
C VAL A 652 25.25 -30.34 2.91
N LEU A 653 24.13 -30.42 3.65
CA LEU A 653 23.85 -29.50 4.72
C LEU A 653 24.10 -30.13 6.11
N PRO A 654 24.46 -29.36 7.13
CA PRO A 654 24.49 -29.83 8.50
C PRO A 654 23.15 -30.42 8.93
N ALA A 655 23.16 -31.43 9.81
CA ALA A 655 21.93 -32.15 10.21
C ALA A 655 20.88 -31.26 10.88
N ASP A 656 21.29 -30.13 11.44
CA ASP A 656 20.47 -29.13 12.11
C ASP A 656 20.13 -27.92 11.22
N HIS A 657 20.39 -28.00 9.90
CA HIS A 657 20.09 -26.89 8.98
C HIS A 657 18.57 -26.70 8.83
N PRO A 658 18.05 -25.42 8.87
CA PRO A 658 16.61 -25.15 8.77
C PRO A 658 15.94 -25.70 7.50
N ASP A 659 16.68 -25.79 6.36
CA ASP A 659 16.14 -26.32 5.10
C ASP A 659 15.76 -27.81 5.20
N HIS A 660 16.42 -28.58 6.07
CA HIS A 660 15.99 -29.96 6.37
C HIS A 660 14.60 -29.97 6.99
N ALA A 661 14.34 -29.06 7.94
CA ALA A 661 13.04 -28.98 8.59
C ALA A 661 11.94 -28.59 7.61
N ALA A 662 12.20 -27.63 6.72
CA ALA A 662 11.25 -27.28 5.65
C ALA A 662 10.95 -28.47 4.74
N SER A 663 11.98 -29.20 4.30
CA SER A 663 11.81 -30.40 3.45
C SER A 663 11.10 -31.54 4.17
N TYR A 664 11.40 -31.78 5.46
CA TYR A 664 10.68 -32.74 6.28
C TYR A 664 9.19 -32.36 6.41
N ASN A 665 8.85 -31.10 6.62
CA ASN A 665 7.46 -30.63 6.65
C ASN A 665 6.75 -30.89 5.32
N ASN A 666 7.37 -30.61 4.19
CA ASN A 666 6.79 -30.83 2.86
C ASN A 666 6.53 -32.33 2.61
N VAL A 667 7.48 -33.20 2.96
CA VAL A 667 7.30 -34.67 2.88
C VAL A 667 6.20 -35.11 3.81
N GLY A 668 6.13 -34.58 5.04
CA GLY A 668 5.07 -34.88 6.00
C GLY A 668 3.68 -34.52 5.48
N LEU A 669 3.49 -33.30 4.98
CA LEU A 669 2.22 -32.88 4.35
C LEU A 669 1.82 -33.76 3.17
N THR A 670 2.78 -34.24 2.38
CA THR A 670 2.50 -35.15 1.25
C THR A 670 2.08 -36.54 1.74
N TYR A 671 2.66 -37.03 2.84
CA TYR A 671 2.19 -38.26 3.47
C TYR A 671 0.80 -38.12 4.07
N ASP A 672 0.47 -36.98 4.69
CA ASP A 672 -0.89 -36.70 5.17
C ASP A 672 -1.90 -36.71 4.02
N ALA A 673 -1.56 -36.07 2.89
CA ALA A 673 -2.39 -36.10 1.69
C ALA A 673 -2.57 -37.53 1.08
N LEU A 674 -1.62 -38.42 1.30
CA LEU A 674 -1.70 -39.85 0.92
C LEU A 674 -2.45 -40.71 1.94
N GLY A 675 -2.82 -40.15 3.12
CA GLY A 675 -3.49 -40.87 4.21
C GLY A 675 -2.56 -41.66 5.13
N ASP A 676 -1.23 -41.55 4.95
CA ASP A 676 -0.25 -42.18 5.84
C ASP A 676 0.17 -41.25 6.98
N HIS A 677 -0.77 -40.95 7.86
CA HIS A 677 -0.59 -40.01 8.98
C HIS A 677 0.51 -40.44 9.98
N ARG A 678 0.87 -41.76 10.00
CA ARG A 678 1.97 -42.19 10.86
C ARG A 678 3.33 -41.74 10.33
N GLN A 679 3.57 -41.91 9.02
CA GLN A 679 4.76 -41.43 8.39
C GLN A 679 4.81 -39.88 8.42
N ALA A 680 3.66 -39.22 8.17
CA ALA A 680 3.56 -37.76 8.27
C ALA A 680 4.02 -37.27 9.65
N LEU A 681 3.52 -37.89 10.74
CA LEU A 681 3.90 -37.50 12.10
C LEU A 681 5.41 -37.67 12.39
N GLU A 682 6.02 -38.71 11.82
CA GLU A 682 7.46 -38.94 11.96
C GLU A 682 8.25 -37.79 11.33
N TYR A 683 7.89 -37.42 10.10
CA TYR A 683 8.55 -36.31 9.37
C TYR A 683 8.30 -34.94 10.01
N HIS A 684 7.08 -34.62 10.41
CA HIS A 684 6.78 -33.36 11.10
C HIS A 684 7.52 -33.24 12.43
N LYS A 685 7.69 -34.33 13.18
CA LYS A 685 8.49 -34.32 14.40
C LYS A 685 9.99 -34.11 14.16
N LYS A 686 10.54 -34.65 13.06
CA LYS A 686 11.92 -34.38 12.67
C LYS A 686 12.09 -32.88 12.33
N ALA A 687 11.16 -32.29 11.58
CA ALA A 687 11.15 -30.88 11.28
C ALA A 687 11.08 -30.01 12.56
N LEU A 688 10.14 -30.33 13.45
CA LEU A 688 9.95 -29.63 14.71
C LEU A 688 11.22 -29.66 15.58
N ALA A 689 11.85 -30.84 15.70
CA ALA A 689 13.06 -30.99 16.51
C ALA A 689 14.22 -30.12 16.03
N ILE A 690 14.38 -29.94 14.72
CA ILE A 690 15.37 -29.02 14.16
C ILE A 690 14.99 -27.56 14.47
N TYR A 691 13.75 -27.16 14.20
CA TYR A 691 13.32 -25.78 14.45
C TYR A 691 13.38 -25.41 15.94
N GLU A 692 13.04 -26.31 16.87
CA GLU A 692 13.20 -26.10 18.32
C GLU A 692 14.66 -25.88 18.73
N GLN A 693 15.61 -26.43 17.99
CA GLN A 693 17.04 -26.29 18.25
C GLN A 693 17.65 -25.03 17.67
N VAL A 694 17.21 -24.60 16.47
CA VAL A 694 17.92 -23.55 15.68
C VAL A 694 17.21 -22.21 15.64
N LEU A 695 15.89 -22.19 15.88
CA LEU A 695 15.11 -20.96 15.78
C LEU A 695 14.83 -20.36 17.17
N PRO A 696 14.66 -19.03 17.26
CA PRO A 696 14.11 -18.40 18.45
C PRO A 696 12.75 -18.98 18.83
N ALA A 697 12.45 -19.02 20.12
CA ALA A 697 11.22 -19.65 20.65
C ALA A 697 9.91 -19.00 20.15
N ASP A 698 10.01 -17.80 19.60
CA ASP A 698 8.91 -17.00 19.03
C ASP A 698 8.92 -16.95 17.49
N HIS A 699 9.73 -17.77 16.81
CA HIS A 699 9.82 -17.75 15.36
C HIS A 699 8.56 -18.32 14.68
N PRO A 700 7.95 -17.67 13.65
CA PRO A 700 6.73 -18.13 12.98
C PRO A 700 6.80 -19.54 12.39
N ASN A 701 7.95 -19.96 11.84
CA ASN A 701 8.14 -21.29 11.28
C ASN A 701 8.02 -22.38 12.35
N LEU A 702 8.37 -22.08 13.60
CA LEU A 702 8.18 -22.99 14.73
C LEU A 702 6.69 -23.18 15.02
N ALA A 703 5.90 -22.11 14.97
CA ALA A 703 4.44 -22.18 15.10
C ALA A 703 3.81 -23.04 14.00
N THR A 704 4.22 -22.85 12.74
CA THR A 704 3.76 -23.67 11.60
C THR A 704 4.09 -25.14 11.82
N SER A 705 5.29 -25.45 12.32
CA SER A 705 5.69 -26.85 12.57
C SER A 705 4.89 -27.49 13.71
N TYR A 706 4.58 -26.74 14.78
CA TYR A 706 3.68 -27.21 15.84
C TYR A 706 2.27 -27.45 15.28
N ASP A 707 1.73 -26.59 14.43
CA ASP A 707 0.39 -26.75 13.85
C ASP A 707 0.32 -27.99 12.94
N ASN A 708 1.34 -28.26 12.13
CA ASN A 708 1.44 -29.46 11.29
C ASN A 708 1.43 -30.75 12.13
N VAL A 709 2.20 -30.78 13.23
CA VAL A 709 2.16 -31.92 14.17
C VAL A 709 0.76 -32.08 14.78
N GLY A 710 0.13 -30.97 15.18
CA GLY A 710 -1.23 -30.93 15.70
C GLY A 710 -2.26 -31.46 14.70
N LEU A 711 -2.19 -31.02 13.44
CA LEU A 711 -3.05 -31.48 12.35
C LEU A 711 -2.96 -32.99 12.17
N THR A 712 -1.75 -33.53 12.14
CA THR A 712 -1.52 -34.97 11.96
C THR A 712 -2.01 -35.77 13.18
N TYR A 713 -1.88 -35.26 14.43
CA TYR A 713 -2.48 -35.92 15.60
C TYR A 713 -4.01 -35.94 15.53
N ASP A 714 -4.66 -34.86 15.04
CA ASP A 714 -6.11 -34.88 14.81
C ASP A 714 -6.52 -35.96 13.80
N ALA A 715 -5.80 -36.11 12.68
CA ALA A 715 -6.04 -37.13 11.68
C ALA A 715 -5.84 -38.55 12.24
N LEU A 716 -4.97 -38.71 13.25
CA LEU A 716 -4.77 -39.99 13.97
C LEU A 716 -5.79 -40.19 15.11
N GLY A 717 -6.67 -39.23 15.39
CA GLY A 717 -7.67 -39.27 16.45
C GLY A 717 -7.15 -38.96 17.88
N ASP A 718 -5.90 -38.52 18.03
CA ASP A 718 -5.34 -38.07 19.32
C ASP A 718 -5.53 -36.58 19.51
N HIS A 719 -6.80 -36.17 19.67
CA HIS A 719 -7.19 -34.77 19.78
C HIS A 719 -6.59 -34.07 21.01
N SER A 720 -6.24 -34.81 22.05
CA SER A 720 -5.60 -34.25 23.25
C SER A 720 -4.19 -33.73 22.93
N LYS A 721 -3.39 -34.52 22.19
CA LYS A 721 -2.07 -34.05 21.75
C LYS A 721 -2.18 -32.98 20.68
N ALA A 722 -3.14 -33.09 19.75
CA ALA A 722 -3.40 -32.02 18.78
C ALA A 722 -3.63 -30.68 19.46
N GLN A 723 -4.43 -30.64 20.52
CA GLN A 723 -4.68 -29.44 21.33
C GLN A 723 -3.40 -28.87 21.95
N GLU A 724 -2.54 -29.74 22.53
CA GLU A 724 -1.28 -29.31 23.13
C GLU A 724 -0.41 -28.58 22.10
N TYR A 725 -0.20 -29.20 20.94
CA TYR A 725 0.67 -28.64 19.91
C TYR A 725 0.10 -27.36 19.27
N ARG A 726 -1.21 -27.32 18.97
CA ARG A 726 -1.87 -26.14 18.41
C ARG A 726 -1.90 -24.96 19.38
N LYS A 727 -1.99 -25.20 20.69
CA LYS A 727 -1.86 -24.14 21.68
C LYS A 727 -0.45 -23.53 21.69
N LYS A 728 0.60 -24.36 21.57
CA LYS A 728 1.98 -23.86 21.45
C LYS A 728 2.16 -23.00 20.19
N ALA A 729 1.59 -23.44 19.07
CA ALA A 729 1.58 -22.65 17.83
C ALA A 729 0.88 -21.30 18.03
N LEU A 730 -0.31 -21.32 18.62
CA LEU A 730 -1.08 -20.10 18.88
C LEU A 730 -0.35 -19.13 19.81
N GLU A 731 0.25 -19.63 20.91
CA GLU A 731 1.03 -18.80 21.86
C GLU A 731 2.20 -18.05 21.19
N ILE A 732 2.83 -18.65 20.19
CA ILE A 732 3.88 -18.01 19.41
C ILE A 732 3.25 -16.91 18.52
N LEU A 733 2.20 -17.26 17.78
CA LEU A 733 1.57 -16.32 16.83
C LEU A 733 0.94 -15.12 17.53
N GLU A 734 0.34 -15.30 18.73
CA GLU A 734 -0.19 -14.20 19.55
C GLU A 734 0.89 -13.21 20.01
N LYS A 735 2.16 -13.63 20.11
CA LYS A 735 3.28 -12.75 20.49
C LYS A 735 3.88 -11.99 19.34
N VAL A 736 3.93 -12.60 18.15
CA VAL A 736 4.70 -12.08 17.02
C VAL A 736 3.85 -11.43 15.93
N LEU A 737 2.54 -11.73 15.88
CA LEU A 737 1.65 -11.18 14.87
C LEU A 737 0.77 -10.07 15.45
N PRO A 738 0.43 -9.05 14.64
CA PRO A 738 -0.62 -8.10 14.99
C PRO A 738 -1.94 -8.81 15.32
N ALA A 739 -2.73 -8.22 16.21
CA ALA A 739 -3.97 -8.83 16.70
C ALA A 739 -5.03 -9.07 15.58
N ASP A 740 -4.90 -8.39 14.47
CA ASP A 740 -5.75 -8.47 13.27
C ASP A 740 -5.15 -9.32 12.14
N HIS A 741 -4.04 -10.02 12.39
CA HIS A 741 -3.38 -10.77 11.31
C HIS A 741 -4.18 -12.03 10.91
N PRO A 742 -4.41 -12.30 9.58
CA PRO A 742 -5.19 -13.45 9.11
C PRO A 742 -4.67 -14.83 9.58
N ASN A 743 -3.35 -14.99 9.69
CA ASN A 743 -2.76 -16.25 10.17
C ASN A 743 -3.11 -16.53 11.64
N LEU A 744 -3.29 -15.48 12.46
CA LEU A 744 -3.77 -15.63 13.83
C LEU A 744 -5.21 -16.14 13.85
N ALA A 745 -6.07 -15.63 12.95
CA ALA A 745 -7.44 -16.13 12.80
C ALA A 745 -7.47 -17.62 12.35
N ALA A 746 -6.60 -18.00 11.41
CA ALA A 746 -6.46 -19.40 11.02
C ALA A 746 -6.07 -20.30 12.20
N SER A 747 -5.10 -19.87 13.01
CA SER A 747 -4.68 -20.60 14.22
C SER A 747 -5.80 -20.72 15.25
N TYR A 748 -6.59 -19.64 15.49
CA TYR A 748 -7.78 -19.71 16.35
C TYR A 748 -8.80 -20.72 15.81
N ASN A 749 -9.06 -20.75 14.50
CA ASN A 749 -9.94 -21.75 13.91
C ASN A 749 -9.43 -23.19 14.13
N ASN A 750 -8.12 -23.41 13.95
CA ASN A 750 -7.51 -24.74 14.14
C ASN A 750 -7.65 -25.23 15.59
N VAL A 751 -7.41 -24.35 16.57
CA VAL A 751 -7.64 -24.65 18.00
C VAL A 751 -9.13 -24.90 18.25
N GLY A 752 -10.03 -24.11 17.68
CA GLY A 752 -11.48 -24.28 17.79
C GLY A 752 -11.95 -25.65 17.27
N TYR A 753 -11.43 -26.11 16.13
CA TYR A 753 -11.72 -27.44 15.61
C TYR A 753 -11.32 -28.55 16.59
N THR A 754 -10.12 -28.46 17.16
CA THR A 754 -9.65 -29.47 18.11
C THR A 754 -10.54 -29.51 19.36
N TYR A 755 -10.97 -28.36 19.90
CA TYR A 755 -11.94 -28.33 21.02
C TYR A 755 -13.29 -28.95 20.61
N GLY A 756 -13.74 -28.74 19.37
CA GLY A 756 -14.95 -29.36 18.82
C GLY A 756 -14.86 -30.87 18.83
N TYR A 757 -13.73 -31.46 18.40
CA TYR A 757 -13.49 -32.91 18.44
C TYR A 757 -13.39 -33.47 19.86
N LEU A 758 -12.88 -32.67 20.81
CA LEU A 758 -12.86 -33.04 22.23
C LEU A 758 -14.25 -32.92 22.93
N GLY A 759 -15.28 -32.43 22.21
CA GLY A 759 -16.63 -32.22 22.72
C GLY A 759 -16.81 -30.91 23.55
N ASP A 760 -15.78 -30.11 23.70
CA ASP A 760 -15.89 -28.79 24.35
C ASP A 760 -16.36 -27.73 23.33
N HIS A 761 -17.62 -27.81 22.97
CA HIS A 761 -18.23 -26.91 21.98
C HIS A 761 -18.32 -25.45 22.47
N GLY A 762 -18.22 -25.21 23.79
CA GLY A 762 -18.15 -23.87 24.37
C GLY A 762 -16.85 -23.15 24.02
N GLN A 763 -15.73 -23.82 24.28
CA GLN A 763 -14.40 -23.30 23.91
C GLN A 763 -14.24 -23.24 22.38
N ALA A 764 -14.73 -24.24 21.64
CA ALA A 764 -14.73 -24.21 20.19
C ALA A 764 -15.40 -22.94 19.64
N LEU A 765 -16.59 -22.61 20.18
CA LEU A 765 -17.33 -21.40 19.79
C LEU A 765 -16.54 -20.10 20.10
N GLU A 766 -15.88 -20.04 21.25
CA GLU A 766 -15.08 -18.87 21.65
C GLU A 766 -13.96 -18.63 20.65
N TYR A 767 -13.15 -19.66 20.33
CA TYR A 767 -12.04 -19.54 19.41
C TYR A 767 -12.52 -19.26 17.97
N HIS A 768 -13.57 -19.92 17.49
CA HIS A 768 -14.14 -19.60 16.16
C HIS A 768 -14.67 -18.16 16.08
N LYS A 769 -15.20 -17.58 17.17
CA LYS A 769 -15.59 -16.18 17.19
C LYS A 769 -14.41 -15.21 17.15
N LYS A 770 -13.29 -15.53 17.83
CA LYS A 770 -12.06 -14.75 17.74
C LYS A 770 -11.55 -14.72 16.29
N ALA A 771 -11.53 -15.88 15.64
CA ALA A 771 -11.16 -16.00 14.24
C ALA A 771 -12.11 -15.19 13.32
N LEU A 772 -13.42 -15.31 13.53
CA LEU A 772 -14.41 -14.60 12.74
C LEU A 772 -14.27 -13.09 12.89
N ALA A 773 -14.06 -12.58 14.10
CA ALA A 773 -13.90 -11.14 14.36
C ALA A 773 -12.70 -10.55 13.58
N ILE A 774 -11.58 -11.26 13.52
CA ILE A 774 -10.42 -10.85 12.70
C ILE A 774 -10.79 -10.87 11.22
N TYR A 775 -11.38 -11.97 10.73
CA TYR A 775 -11.72 -12.07 9.31
C TYR A 775 -12.79 -11.06 8.88
N GLU A 776 -13.77 -10.72 9.73
CA GLU A 776 -14.74 -9.65 9.44
C GLU A 776 -14.09 -8.27 9.33
N GLN A 777 -12.99 -8.05 10.05
CA GLN A 777 -12.25 -6.79 10.04
C GLN A 777 -11.33 -6.67 8.82
N VAL A 778 -10.64 -7.76 8.43
CA VAL A 778 -9.55 -7.70 7.44
C VAL A 778 -9.90 -8.25 6.07
N LEU A 779 -10.96 -9.07 5.96
CA LEU A 779 -11.35 -9.70 4.70
C LEU A 779 -12.59 -9.02 4.08
N PRO A 780 -12.65 -8.93 2.75
CA PRO A 780 -13.86 -8.45 2.07
C PRO A 780 -15.05 -9.39 2.33
N ALA A 781 -16.26 -8.81 2.35
CA ALA A 781 -17.50 -9.53 2.69
C ALA A 781 -17.76 -10.84 1.88
N GLY A 782 -17.18 -10.96 0.68
CA GLY A 782 -17.28 -12.16 -0.17
C GLY A 782 -16.11 -13.14 -0.04
N HIS A 783 -15.20 -12.99 0.93
CA HIS A 783 -14.02 -13.85 1.02
C HIS A 783 -14.38 -15.30 1.42
N PRO A 784 -13.79 -16.33 0.75
CA PRO A 784 -14.05 -17.74 1.07
C PRO A 784 -13.76 -18.12 2.53
N ASP A 785 -12.72 -17.57 3.16
CA ASP A 785 -12.35 -17.87 4.54
C ASP A 785 -13.36 -17.31 5.53
N LEU A 786 -13.98 -16.16 5.20
CA LEU A 786 -15.09 -15.62 5.98
C LEU A 786 -16.29 -16.59 5.97
N ALA A 787 -16.60 -17.20 4.82
CA ALA A 787 -17.64 -18.24 4.74
C ALA A 787 -17.28 -19.48 5.54
N ILE A 788 -15.99 -19.88 5.58
CA ILE A 788 -15.53 -20.98 6.42
C ILE A 788 -15.73 -20.64 7.91
N SER A 789 -15.33 -19.44 8.31
CA SER A 789 -15.43 -19.00 9.69
C SER A 789 -16.88 -18.87 10.17
N TYR A 790 -17.78 -18.32 9.35
CA TYR A 790 -19.23 -18.33 9.64
C TYR A 790 -19.77 -19.75 9.80
N ASN A 791 -19.39 -20.67 8.90
CA ASN A 791 -19.81 -22.06 8.99
C ASN A 791 -19.34 -22.73 10.29
N ASN A 792 -18.10 -22.45 10.74
CA ASN A 792 -17.52 -22.99 11.96
C ASN A 792 -18.26 -22.49 13.20
N VAL A 793 -18.55 -21.20 13.29
CA VAL A 793 -19.36 -20.60 14.34
C VAL A 793 -20.77 -21.21 14.32
N GLY A 794 -21.38 -21.38 13.15
CA GLY A 794 -22.68 -22.02 12.98
C GLY A 794 -22.68 -23.47 13.46
N TYR A 795 -21.65 -24.25 13.13
CA TYR A 795 -21.48 -25.63 13.57
C TYR A 795 -21.34 -25.74 15.10
N ALA A 796 -20.51 -24.88 15.71
CA ALA A 796 -20.34 -24.84 17.16
C ALA A 796 -21.66 -24.48 17.89
N TYR A 797 -22.45 -23.52 17.37
CA TYR A 797 -23.79 -23.23 17.91
C TYR A 797 -24.75 -24.39 17.75
N GLY A 798 -24.71 -25.14 16.65
CA GLY A 798 -25.54 -26.34 16.43
C GLY A 798 -25.29 -27.40 17.48
N ASN A 799 -24.00 -27.70 17.76
CA ASN A 799 -23.60 -28.65 18.78
C ASN A 799 -23.94 -28.20 20.21
N LEU A 800 -24.08 -26.92 20.45
CA LEU A 800 -24.57 -26.38 21.73
C LEU A 800 -26.10 -26.34 21.81
N GLY A 801 -26.84 -26.81 20.81
CA GLY A 801 -28.30 -26.81 20.79
C GLY A 801 -28.93 -25.45 20.49
N VAL A 802 -28.13 -24.40 20.10
CA VAL A 802 -28.63 -23.05 19.81
C VAL A 802 -28.92 -22.94 18.32
N HIS A 803 -29.82 -23.81 17.82
CA HIS A 803 -30.06 -24.04 16.38
C HIS A 803 -30.47 -22.80 15.59
N ARG A 804 -31.17 -21.82 16.23
CA ARG A 804 -31.55 -20.56 15.54
C ARG A 804 -30.31 -19.75 15.14
N LYS A 805 -29.32 -19.63 16.04
CA LYS A 805 -28.04 -18.95 15.73
C LYS A 805 -27.22 -19.76 14.75
N ALA A 806 -27.20 -21.10 14.90
CA ALA A 806 -26.53 -21.97 13.95
C ALA A 806 -27.00 -21.71 12.52
N LEU A 807 -28.33 -21.65 12.33
CA LEU A 807 -28.95 -21.39 11.03
C LEU A 807 -28.57 -20.02 10.46
N GLU A 808 -28.58 -18.97 11.30
CA GLU A 808 -28.18 -17.60 10.89
C GLU A 808 -26.76 -17.57 10.33
N TYR A 809 -25.79 -18.14 11.04
CA TYR A 809 -24.39 -18.16 10.62
C TYR A 809 -24.14 -19.05 9.41
N GLN A 810 -24.80 -20.23 9.34
CA GLN A 810 -24.74 -21.12 8.18
C GLN A 810 -25.33 -20.48 6.92
N GLN A 811 -26.41 -19.67 7.04
CA GLN A 811 -26.99 -18.93 5.91
C GLN A 811 -26.02 -17.86 5.40
N LYS A 812 -25.37 -17.09 6.28
CA LYS A 812 -24.32 -16.13 5.89
C LYS A 812 -23.18 -16.83 5.12
N ALA A 813 -22.72 -17.99 5.61
CA ALA A 813 -21.71 -18.77 4.93
C ALA A 813 -22.17 -19.23 3.54
N MET A 814 -23.42 -19.63 3.40
CA MET A 814 -24.01 -20.07 2.14
C MET A 814 -24.16 -18.92 1.14
N GLU A 815 -24.62 -17.73 1.59
CA GLU A 815 -24.76 -16.54 0.75
C GLU A 815 -23.42 -16.13 0.12
N ILE A 816 -22.34 -16.14 0.92
CA ILE A 816 -20.99 -15.85 0.40
C ILE A 816 -20.60 -16.90 -0.64
N ARG A 817 -20.78 -18.20 -0.33
CA ARG A 817 -20.41 -19.28 -1.25
C ARG A 817 -21.21 -19.25 -2.55
N GLU A 818 -22.49 -18.87 -2.52
CA GLU A 818 -23.33 -18.71 -3.72
C GLU A 818 -22.87 -17.58 -4.63
N GLN A 819 -22.27 -16.52 -4.05
CA GLN A 819 -21.74 -15.39 -4.82
C GLN A 819 -20.40 -15.70 -5.50
N VAL A 820 -19.57 -16.57 -4.88
CA VAL A 820 -18.17 -16.75 -5.31
C VAL A 820 -17.88 -18.12 -5.95
N LEU A 821 -18.75 -19.11 -5.77
CA LEU A 821 -18.52 -20.46 -6.29
C LEU A 821 -19.46 -20.80 -7.45
N PRO A 822 -19.02 -21.64 -8.41
CA PRO A 822 -19.90 -22.21 -9.43
C PRO A 822 -21.07 -22.96 -8.81
N ALA A 823 -22.24 -22.95 -9.47
CA ALA A 823 -23.49 -23.54 -8.95
C ALA A 823 -23.43 -25.06 -8.69
N ASP A 824 -22.44 -25.75 -9.22
CA ASP A 824 -22.17 -27.16 -9.04
C ASP A 824 -21.00 -27.50 -8.09
N HIS A 825 -20.49 -26.47 -7.39
CA HIS A 825 -19.33 -26.66 -6.52
C HIS A 825 -19.68 -27.46 -5.25
N PRO A 826 -18.87 -28.46 -4.84
CA PRO A 826 -19.17 -29.33 -3.69
C PRO A 826 -19.36 -28.62 -2.36
N LYS A 827 -18.65 -27.48 -2.13
CA LYS A 827 -18.80 -26.69 -0.91
C LYS A 827 -20.18 -26.06 -0.75
N LEU A 828 -20.92 -25.84 -1.85
CA LEU A 828 -22.33 -25.38 -1.79
C LEU A 828 -23.23 -26.51 -1.30
N ALA A 829 -22.99 -27.75 -1.78
CA ALA A 829 -23.72 -28.92 -1.31
C ALA A 829 -23.48 -29.14 0.20
N LEU A 830 -22.25 -28.97 0.68
CA LEU A 830 -21.93 -29.07 2.11
C LEU A 830 -22.68 -27.99 2.94
N SER A 831 -22.79 -26.78 2.44
CA SER A 831 -23.58 -25.73 3.12
C SER A 831 -25.06 -26.13 3.21
N CYS A 832 -25.64 -26.62 2.12
CA CYS A 832 -27.02 -27.08 2.11
C CYS A 832 -27.23 -28.25 3.09
N ASN A 833 -26.28 -29.18 3.17
CA ASN A 833 -26.30 -30.29 4.11
C ASN A 833 -26.30 -29.79 5.58
N ASN A 834 -25.41 -28.87 5.93
CA ASN A 834 -25.33 -28.34 7.28
C ASN A 834 -26.62 -27.63 7.68
N ILE A 835 -27.21 -26.82 6.81
CA ILE A 835 -28.49 -26.16 7.01
C ILE A 835 -29.62 -27.18 7.14
N ALA A 836 -29.59 -28.25 6.32
CA ALA A 836 -30.60 -29.32 6.40
C ALA A 836 -30.59 -30.01 7.76
N TRP A 837 -29.43 -30.38 8.28
CA TRP A 837 -29.30 -30.97 9.61
C TRP A 837 -29.74 -30.02 10.73
N THR A 838 -29.43 -28.72 10.62
CA THR A 838 -29.89 -27.71 11.60
C THR A 838 -31.44 -27.60 11.58
N HIS A 839 -32.09 -27.62 10.43
CA HIS A 839 -33.55 -27.72 10.31
C HIS A 839 -34.12 -29.01 10.86
N TYR A 840 -33.44 -30.12 10.65
CA TYR A 840 -33.83 -31.43 11.20
C TYR A 840 -33.87 -31.38 12.74
N GLU A 841 -32.81 -30.88 13.38
CA GLU A 841 -32.73 -30.73 14.84
C GLU A 841 -33.80 -29.75 15.39
N MET A 842 -34.21 -28.77 14.60
CA MET A 842 -35.33 -27.88 14.92
C MET A 842 -36.73 -28.51 14.73
N GLY A 843 -36.82 -29.75 14.21
CA GLY A 843 -38.08 -30.42 13.85
C GLY A 843 -38.74 -29.89 12.56
N ASN A 844 -38.07 -29.05 11.79
CA ASN A 844 -38.54 -28.48 10.54
C ASN A 844 -38.23 -29.44 9.36
N LEU A 845 -38.85 -30.64 9.39
CA LEU A 845 -38.53 -31.74 8.47
C LEU A 845 -38.74 -31.38 6.98
N GLN A 846 -39.72 -30.50 6.66
CA GLN A 846 -39.97 -30.11 5.27
C GLN A 846 -38.77 -29.27 4.72
N GLU A 847 -38.26 -28.32 5.47
CA GLU A 847 -37.11 -27.50 5.08
C GLU A 847 -35.83 -28.31 5.07
N ALA A 848 -35.65 -29.22 6.05
CA ALA A 848 -34.57 -30.19 6.07
C ALA A 848 -34.51 -31.00 4.78
N ALA A 849 -35.65 -31.61 4.38
CA ALA A 849 -35.76 -32.38 3.15
C ALA A 849 -35.50 -31.52 1.88
N ARG A 850 -35.96 -30.28 1.86
CA ARG A 850 -35.74 -29.32 0.76
C ARG A 850 -34.25 -29.03 0.58
N MET A 851 -33.57 -28.65 1.66
CA MET A 851 -32.16 -28.32 1.64
C MET A 851 -31.28 -29.51 1.32
N MET A 852 -31.60 -30.71 1.85
CA MET A 852 -30.87 -31.92 1.53
C MET A 852 -31.05 -32.34 0.06
N ARG A 853 -32.25 -32.15 -0.52
CA ARG A 853 -32.46 -32.38 -1.96
C ARG A 853 -31.63 -31.44 -2.80
N ARG A 854 -31.54 -30.15 -2.40
CA ARG A 854 -30.65 -29.19 -3.05
C ARG A 854 -29.19 -29.61 -2.97
N ALA A 855 -28.73 -30.14 -1.82
CA ALA A 855 -27.37 -30.67 -1.68
C ALA A 855 -27.13 -31.84 -2.64
N ALA A 856 -28.09 -32.77 -2.73
CA ALA A 856 -28.02 -33.90 -3.65
C ALA A 856 -27.99 -33.50 -5.13
N ASP A 857 -28.77 -32.51 -5.51
CA ASP A 857 -28.80 -31.97 -6.88
C ASP A 857 -27.51 -31.27 -7.26
N ILE A 858 -26.87 -30.49 -6.35
CA ILE A 858 -25.58 -29.88 -6.56
C ILE A 858 -24.49 -30.92 -6.70
N ILE A 859 -24.42 -31.86 -5.76
CA ILE A 859 -23.37 -32.87 -5.74
C ILE A 859 -23.44 -33.83 -6.97
N SER A 860 -24.64 -34.09 -7.50
CA SER A 860 -24.81 -34.89 -8.71
C SER A 860 -24.21 -34.26 -9.97
N ARG A 861 -24.15 -32.92 -10.03
CA ARG A 861 -23.57 -32.14 -11.13
C ARG A 861 -22.10 -31.80 -10.91
N SER A 862 -21.57 -32.02 -9.70
CA SER A 862 -20.19 -31.70 -9.37
C SER A 862 -19.18 -32.61 -10.06
N SER A 863 -17.93 -32.20 -10.09
CA SER A 863 -16.79 -32.96 -10.64
C SER A 863 -16.33 -34.14 -9.77
N LEU A 864 -16.99 -34.41 -8.63
CA LEU A 864 -16.62 -35.50 -7.73
C LEU A 864 -16.85 -36.88 -8.38
N PRO A 865 -16.01 -37.88 -8.08
CA PRO A 865 -16.18 -39.23 -8.60
C PRO A 865 -17.54 -39.86 -8.20
N GLU A 866 -18.06 -40.74 -9.01
CA GLU A 866 -19.35 -41.40 -8.74
C GLU A 866 -19.37 -42.21 -7.42
N ASN A 867 -18.24 -42.75 -7.00
CA ASN A 867 -18.08 -43.50 -5.74
C ASN A 867 -17.80 -42.58 -4.53
N HIS A 868 -17.84 -41.27 -4.67
CA HIS A 868 -17.63 -40.38 -3.55
C HIS A 868 -18.77 -40.50 -2.53
N PRO A 869 -18.46 -40.57 -1.21
CA PRO A 869 -19.47 -40.77 -0.16
C PRO A 869 -20.64 -39.78 -0.22
N ASP A 870 -20.39 -38.51 -0.46
CA ASP A 870 -21.43 -37.48 -0.53
C ASP A 870 -22.37 -37.71 -1.72
N ARG A 871 -21.85 -38.17 -2.85
CA ARG A 871 -22.63 -38.44 -4.05
C ARG A 871 -23.59 -39.61 -3.84
N ILE A 872 -23.24 -40.50 -2.91
CA ILE A 872 -24.07 -41.66 -2.51
C ILE A 872 -25.04 -41.26 -1.39
N ASN A 873 -24.56 -40.56 -0.37
CA ASN A 873 -25.29 -40.30 0.86
C ASN A 873 -26.34 -39.20 0.76
N TYR A 874 -26.02 -38.06 0.11
CA TYR A 874 -26.96 -36.93 0.06
C TYR A 874 -28.29 -37.28 -0.63
N PRO A 875 -28.33 -37.99 -1.77
CA PRO A 875 -29.60 -38.46 -2.35
C PRO A 875 -30.38 -39.39 -1.41
N LYS A 876 -29.67 -40.31 -0.76
CA LYS A 876 -30.27 -41.26 0.19
C LYS A 876 -30.93 -40.53 1.37
N TRP A 877 -30.18 -39.58 2.00
CA TRP A 877 -30.69 -38.78 3.11
C TRP A 877 -31.82 -37.85 2.69
N ALA A 878 -31.79 -37.32 1.49
CA ALA A 878 -32.87 -36.51 0.93
C ALA A 878 -34.18 -37.30 0.81
N ASP A 879 -34.13 -38.57 0.37
CA ASP A 879 -35.29 -39.44 0.25
C ASP A 879 -35.82 -39.91 1.63
N GLU A 880 -34.94 -40.17 2.60
CA GLU A 880 -35.27 -40.47 3.99
C GLU A 880 -35.99 -39.29 4.65
N LEU A 881 -35.42 -38.10 4.62
CA LEU A 881 -36.02 -36.89 5.18
C LEU A 881 -37.36 -36.56 4.53
N LYS A 882 -37.50 -36.75 3.23
CA LYS A 882 -38.78 -36.55 2.51
C LYS A 882 -39.87 -37.50 3.02
N LYS A 883 -39.54 -38.79 3.33
CA LYS A 883 -40.48 -39.75 3.90
C LYS A 883 -40.90 -39.32 5.31
N GLU A 884 -39.94 -38.92 6.15
CA GLU A 884 -40.21 -38.44 7.51
C GLU A 884 -41.07 -37.15 7.52
N ALA A 885 -40.74 -36.18 6.66
CA ALA A 885 -41.52 -34.95 6.50
C ALA A 885 -42.99 -35.24 6.09
N LYS A 886 -43.19 -36.22 5.18
CA LYS A 886 -44.54 -36.68 4.78
C LYS A 886 -45.30 -37.34 5.92
N MET A 887 -44.64 -38.24 6.70
CA MET A 887 -45.24 -38.85 7.87
C MET A 887 -45.65 -37.81 8.92
N GLN A 888 -44.82 -36.81 9.19
CA GLN A 888 -45.11 -35.71 10.09
C GLN A 888 -46.36 -34.93 9.62
N GLN A 889 -46.42 -34.63 8.31
CA GLN A 889 -47.55 -33.93 7.71
C GLN A 889 -48.84 -34.69 7.79
N ASP A 890 -48.81 -36.00 7.49
CA ASP A 890 -49.97 -36.93 7.57
C ASP A 890 -50.46 -37.06 9.03
N MET A 891 -49.52 -37.11 10.01
CA MET A 891 -49.83 -37.17 11.42
C MET A 891 -50.53 -35.85 11.89
N LEU A 892 -49.98 -34.68 11.51
CA LEU A 892 -50.57 -33.38 11.82
C LEU A 892 -51.98 -33.25 11.20
N ALA A 893 -52.15 -33.68 9.95
CA ALA A 893 -53.47 -33.67 9.29
C ALA A 893 -54.49 -34.53 10.00
N ARG A 894 -54.07 -35.74 10.50
CA ARG A 894 -54.94 -36.63 11.32
C ARG A 894 -55.29 -35.97 12.64
N MET A 895 -54.36 -35.32 13.36
CA MET A 895 -54.61 -34.61 14.60
C MET A 895 -55.58 -33.43 14.39
N GLN A 896 -55.49 -32.71 13.31
CA GLN A 896 -56.41 -31.61 12.95
C GLN A 896 -57.77 -32.14 12.54
N GLY A 897 -57.86 -33.31 11.95
CA GLY A 897 -59.09 -34.00 11.60
C GLY A 897 -59.89 -34.51 12.81
N PHE A 898 -59.22 -34.76 13.95
CA PHE A 898 -59.88 -35.16 15.22
C PHE A 898 -60.40 -33.94 16.00
N GLY A 899 -60.04 -32.71 15.64
CA GLY A 899 -60.51 -31.49 16.29
C GLY A 899 -61.91 -31.04 15.85
N ASN A 900 -62.51 -31.60 14.76
CA ASN A 900 -63.77 -31.22 14.20
C ASN A 900 -64.90 -32.31 14.37
N GLY A 901 -64.74 -33.21 15.29
CA GLY A 901 -65.81 -34.14 15.65
C GLY A 901 -66.92 -33.46 16.47
N PRO A 902 -68.21 -33.76 16.27
CA PRO A 902 -69.28 -33.07 16.99
C PRO A 902 -69.17 -33.35 18.50
N PHE A 903 -69.20 -32.27 19.29
CA PHE A 903 -69.38 -32.36 20.75
C PHE A 903 -70.55 -33.24 21.08
N LEU A 904 -70.32 -34.40 21.69
CA LEU A 904 -71.43 -35.16 22.32
C LEU A 904 -71.97 -34.33 23.51
N PRO A 905 -73.28 -34.18 23.64
CA PRO A 905 -73.85 -33.43 24.77
C PRO A 905 -73.63 -34.18 26.09
N PRO A 906 -73.55 -33.47 27.24
CA PRO A 906 -73.25 -34.11 28.53
C PRO A 906 -74.38 -35.05 28.90
N LEU A 907 -74.06 -36.33 29.16
CA LEU A 907 -74.96 -37.29 29.80
C LEU A 907 -75.38 -36.74 31.21
N LYS A 908 -76.71 -36.67 31.43
CA LYS A 908 -77.34 -36.32 32.73
C LYS A 908 -76.98 -37.35 33.78
#